data_c41fa887baf775fc3ad123142242bf14
#
_entry.id   c41fa887baf775fc3ad123142242bf14
#
_cell.length_a   1.000
_cell.length_b   1.000
_cell.length_c   1.000
_cell.angle_alpha   90.00
_cell.angle_beta   90.00
_cell.angle_gamma   90.00
#
_symmetry.space_group_name_H-M   'P 1'
#
loop_
_entity.id
_entity.type
_entity.pdbx_description
1 polymer ?
#
loop_
_entity_poly.entity_id
_entity_poly.type
_entity_poly.pdbx_seq_one_letter_code
_entity_poly.pdbx_strand_id
1 'polypeptide(L)'
;MSTNNLFDDSSSGATPANGGSYTGDNIKILEGLEAVRLRPAMYIGSTGEMGLHHLVYEVVDNSVDEALAGYATGIEVIIHFDNSITVIDDGRGIPVDVMDVGNGKQMPAVQVVLTKLHAGGKFDASTYKVSGGLHGVGVSCVNALSQELNVEIWRDGYTYEQDYSCGDPTTPLRQTGTSKRRGTKVHFLPDKSIFTATEFNYDTLAQRLRELAFLNKGLQITLTDERIVDAKTGEAKRTEFRYAGGIAEFIKHLNKGKAILHDKPITMEASRDGVEIDIALQYNDGYSDTVFSFANNINTVDGGTHLSGFRTALTRTINAIGQSLGLFKDLKENLSGDDVREGLVAVVSVKLPQPQFEGQTKGKLNSDIAGTVQAFVNERLGGYLEQNPPIAKKIIAKAIDAARAREAARKARDLTRRKGALDGGGLPGKLADCSERNPERCELYLVEGESAGGTAKQGRDRRFQAILPLKGKILNVEKARYDKMLGHEEIRAMITALGCGIGKDDFDVAKLRYHRLILMTDADVDGSHIRTLLLTFFFRHMTELIKRGHVYIAQPPLFKIKKGRFEQYIKNEAEFLKVMVKRASEGITVRHGEGAEMIDGATLTRFMGHLDEYLGFFDKVDKRIRNEKVTELLAKAELTKRTDFVSTEESEIPVKLIELRAALGTLAEPFQFRALGQPERDEEHQTWSLSFTDAQGAVRRIDWALAASAEYKQMMVKFALIKDQLEPPFLIEYASKTVAEVASDEADADTEATGEAIETAAAKAPKKAVKANREPVEKQSARELFEYVVEQGKKAFDVQRYKGLGEMTAPQLW
;
A
#
# COMPACT_ATOMS: atom_id res chain seq x y z
N MET A 1 62.30 -29.53 26.59
CA MET A 1 63.04 -28.27 26.60
C MET A 1 62.12 -27.15 26.15
N SER A 2 61.73 -26.42 27.13
CA SER A 2 61.35 -24.99 27.15
C SER A 2 60.81 -24.36 25.86
N THR A 3 59.55 -23.99 25.92
CA THR A 3 59.04 -22.92 25.10
C THR A 3 58.23 -21.96 25.95
N ASN A 4 58.62 -20.71 25.89
CA ASN A 4 58.04 -19.61 26.65
C ASN A 4 56.70 -19.17 26.10
N ASN A 5 55.80 -18.88 27.02
CA ASN A 5 54.60 -18.05 26.85
C ASN A 5 55.00 -16.61 26.60
N LEU A 6 54.31 -15.97 25.67
CA LEU A 6 54.15 -14.52 25.58
C LEU A 6 52.78 -14.24 24.93
N PHE A 7 51.79 -13.92 25.71
CA PHE A 7 50.72 -12.97 25.42
C PHE A 7 49.97 -12.68 26.72
N ASP A 8 50.47 -11.69 27.41
CA ASP A 8 49.74 -10.98 28.45
C ASP A 8 49.10 -9.80 27.75
N ASP A 9 47.79 -9.77 27.69
CA ASP A 9 47.06 -8.60 27.23
C ASP A 9 45.88 -8.35 28.17
N SER A 10 46.11 -7.43 29.05
CA SER A 10 45.18 -6.83 29.98
C SER A 10 44.27 -5.85 29.22
N SER A 11 43.09 -6.29 28.81
CA SER A 11 42.02 -5.38 28.45
C SER A 11 40.82 -5.62 29.35
N SER A 12 40.48 -4.58 30.06
CA SER A 12 39.39 -4.37 31.01
C SER A 12 38.07 -4.98 30.59
N GLY A 13 37.59 -5.90 31.37
CA GLY A 13 36.32 -6.56 31.22
C GLY A 13 35.14 -5.62 31.39
N ALA A 14 34.32 -5.56 30.37
CA ALA A 14 32.91 -5.26 30.52
C ALA A 14 32.21 -6.57 30.89
N THR A 15 31.75 -6.68 32.10
CA THR A 15 30.89 -7.77 32.59
C THR A 15 29.61 -7.79 31.77
N PRO A 16 29.21 -8.93 31.15
CA PRO A 16 27.88 -9.05 30.59
C PRO A 16 26.87 -9.11 31.74
N ALA A 17 25.90 -8.21 31.69
CA ALA A 17 24.80 -8.16 32.64
C ALA A 17 24.06 -9.50 32.66
N ASN A 18 23.89 -10.05 33.88
CA ASN A 18 22.96 -11.08 34.29
C ASN A 18 22.62 -12.16 33.23
N GLY A 19 23.46 -13.14 33.09
CA GLY A 19 23.09 -14.42 32.50
C GLY A 19 22.19 -15.19 33.49
N GLY A 20 20.88 -14.98 33.39
CA GLY A 20 19.90 -15.90 33.95
C GLY A 20 20.15 -17.28 33.35
N SER A 21 20.31 -18.31 34.23
CA SER A 21 20.47 -19.71 33.83
C SER A 21 19.32 -20.08 32.89
N TYR A 22 19.63 -20.55 31.66
CA TYR A 22 18.65 -21.09 30.74
C TYR A 22 18.13 -22.41 31.30
N THR A 23 16.94 -22.38 31.90
CA THR A 23 16.27 -23.51 32.54
C THR A 23 14.93 -23.77 31.87
N GLY A 24 14.26 -24.86 32.21
CA GLY A 24 12.90 -25.15 31.77
C GLY A 24 11.90 -24.01 32.03
N ASP A 25 12.12 -23.20 33.06
CA ASP A 25 11.28 -22.03 33.37
C ASP A 25 11.38 -20.91 32.31
N ASN A 26 12.41 -20.93 31.49
CA ASN A 26 12.59 -19.99 30.38
C ASN A 26 11.87 -20.44 29.11
N ILE A 27 11.33 -21.66 29.08
CA ILE A 27 10.57 -22.20 27.95
C ILE A 27 9.11 -21.80 28.14
N LYS A 28 8.64 -20.88 27.30
CA LYS A 28 7.23 -20.49 27.27
C LYS A 28 6.49 -21.33 26.23
N ILE A 29 5.43 -21.98 26.66
CA ILE A 29 4.47 -22.62 25.74
C ILE A 29 3.42 -21.57 25.40
N LEU A 30 3.35 -21.21 24.12
CA LEU A 30 2.32 -20.30 23.61
C LEU A 30 1.19 -21.13 23.01
N GLU A 31 -0.02 -20.94 23.49
CA GLU A 31 -1.19 -21.66 23.00
C GLU A 31 -2.08 -20.76 22.14
N GLY A 32 -2.69 -21.34 21.11
CA GLY A 32 -3.71 -20.68 20.29
C GLY A 32 -3.24 -19.42 19.58
N LEU A 33 -4.05 -18.35 19.65
CA LEU A 33 -3.84 -17.11 18.90
C LEU A 33 -2.76 -16.21 19.49
N GLU A 34 -2.34 -16.41 20.73
CA GLU A 34 -1.23 -15.66 21.33
C GLU A 34 0.08 -15.88 20.56
N ALA A 35 0.32 -17.11 20.09
CA ALA A 35 1.47 -17.43 19.24
C ALA A 35 1.49 -16.62 17.94
N VAL A 36 0.32 -16.42 17.34
CA VAL A 36 0.16 -15.63 16.12
C VAL A 36 0.48 -14.15 16.37
N ARG A 37 -0.03 -13.57 17.46
CA ARG A 37 0.24 -12.18 17.83
C ARG A 37 1.71 -11.92 18.17
N LEU A 38 2.36 -12.89 18.82
CA LEU A 38 3.78 -12.74 19.21
C LEU A 38 4.73 -12.89 18.01
N ARG A 39 4.39 -13.75 17.02
CA ARG A 39 5.21 -14.05 15.85
C ARG A 39 4.40 -13.97 14.55
N PRO A 40 3.80 -12.80 14.22
CA PRO A 40 2.89 -12.67 13.08
C PRO A 40 3.56 -13.02 11.75
N ALA A 41 4.84 -12.67 11.57
CA ALA A 41 5.57 -12.95 10.34
C ALA A 41 5.69 -14.46 10.00
N MET A 42 5.56 -15.36 10.97
CA MET A 42 5.52 -16.82 10.71
C MET A 42 4.25 -17.23 9.97
N TYR A 43 3.14 -16.50 10.14
CA TYR A 43 1.82 -16.83 9.60
C TYR A 43 1.46 -16.03 8.36
N ILE A 44 1.86 -14.75 8.31
CA ILE A 44 1.52 -13.83 7.20
C ILE A 44 2.75 -13.32 6.43
N GLY A 45 3.95 -13.84 6.73
CA GLY A 45 5.19 -13.56 6.01
C GLY A 45 5.85 -12.23 6.38
N SER A 46 5.11 -11.20 6.77
CA SER A 46 5.62 -9.85 7.08
C SER A 46 4.64 -9.09 7.97
N THR A 47 5.11 -8.08 8.69
CA THR A 47 4.25 -7.09 9.39
C THR A 47 4.18 -5.75 8.64
N GLY A 48 4.80 -5.65 7.47
CA GLY A 48 4.70 -4.51 6.57
C GLY A 48 3.50 -4.59 5.62
N GLU A 49 3.52 -3.77 4.56
CA GLU A 49 2.45 -3.66 3.57
C GLU A 49 2.02 -5.03 2.99
N MET A 50 2.99 -5.90 2.67
CA MET A 50 2.70 -7.22 2.10
C MET A 50 1.90 -8.12 3.06
N GLY A 51 2.26 -8.16 4.36
CA GLY A 51 1.52 -8.93 5.36
C GLY A 51 0.16 -8.33 5.67
N LEU A 52 0.02 -7.00 5.61
CA LEU A 52 -1.26 -6.33 5.76
C LEU A 52 -2.26 -6.77 4.68
N HIS A 53 -1.84 -6.76 3.41
CA HIS A 53 -2.67 -7.22 2.29
C HIS A 53 -2.96 -8.72 2.35
N HIS A 54 -2.06 -9.51 2.93
CA HIS A 54 -2.25 -10.95 3.09
C HIS A 54 -3.48 -11.29 3.96
N LEU A 55 -3.82 -10.45 4.95
CA LEU A 55 -5.05 -10.61 5.72
C LEU A 55 -6.29 -10.62 4.83
N VAL A 56 -6.35 -9.70 3.86
CA VAL A 56 -7.45 -9.64 2.89
C VAL A 56 -7.49 -10.90 2.03
N TYR A 57 -6.31 -11.36 1.59
CA TYR A 57 -6.22 -12.56 0.75
C TYR A 57 -6.73 -13.80 1.48
N GLU A 58 -6.42 -13.98 2.76
CA GLU A 58 -6.90 -15.12 3.53
C GLU A 58 -8.44 -15.14 3.69
N VAL A 59 -9.06 -13.97 3.82
CA VAL A 59 -10.54 -13.91 3.88
C VAL A 59 -11.14 -14.12 2.49
N VAL A 60 -10.62 -13.47 1.46
CA VAL A 60 -11.12 -13.60 0.08
C VAL A 60 -10.92 -15.04 -0.44
N ASP A 61 -9.78 -15.67 -0.14
CA ASP A 61 -9.51 -17.05 -0.57
C ASP A 61 -10.55 -18.03 0.03
N ASN A 62 -11.11 -17.75 1.22
CA ASN A 62 -12.21 -18.55 1.76
C ASN A 62 -13.49 -18.41 0.94
N SER A 63 -13.82 -17.19 0.52
CA SER A 63 -14.96 -16.93 -0.36
C SER A 63 -14.76 -17.55 -1.77
N VAL A 64 -13.52 -17.52 -2.27
CA VAL A 64 -13.16 -18.18 -3.54
C VAL A 64 -13.26 -19.72 -3.43
N ASP A 65 -12.92 -20.30 -2.28
CA ASP A 65 -13.10 -21.74 -2.05
C ASP A 65 -14.58 -22.14 -2.09
N GLU A 66 -15.49 -21.29 -1.60
CA GLU A 66 -16.94 -21.48 -1.78
C GLU A 66 -17.35 -21.42 -3.26
N ALA A 67 -16.72 -20.53 -4.04
CA ALA A 67 -16.94 -20.47 -5.49
C ALA A 67 -16.39 -21.70 -6.22
N LEU A 68 -15.21 -22.20 -5.85
CA LEU A 68 -14.64 -23.46 -6.38
C LEU A 68 -15.52 -24.66 -6.05
N ALA A 69 -16.15 -24.66 -4.90
CA ALA A 69 -17.11 -25.69 -4.50
C ALA A 69 -18.48 -25.53 -5.19
N GLY A 70 -18.68 -24.45 -5.97
CA GLY A 70 -19.91 -24.20 -6.75
C GLY A 70 -21.03 -23.52 -5.96
N TYR A 71 -20.75 -22.97 -4.78
CA TYR A 71 -21.76 -22.37 -3.92
C TYR A 71 -21.78 -20.84 -3.94
N ALA A 72 -20.67 -20.19 -4.22
CA ALA A 72 -20.61 -18.73 -4.36
C ALA A 72 -20.51 -18.28 -5.81
N THR A 73 -21.16 -17.17 -6.13
CA THR A 73 -21.17 -16.53 -7.46
C THR A 73 -20.69 -15.10 -7.43
N GLY A 74 -20.73 -14.46 -6.24
CA GLY A 74 -20.36 -13.07 -6.01
C GLY A 74 -19.54 -12.88 -4.75
N ILE A 75 -18.52 -12.03 -4.85
CA ILE A 75 -17.69 -11.60 -3.72
C ILE A 75 -17.60 -10.07 -3.78
N GLU A 76 -17.81 -9.41 -2.65
CA GLU A 76 -17.64 -7.97 -2.52
C GLU A 76 -16.56 -7.68 -1.48
N VAL A 77 -15.61 -6.81 -1.85
CA VAL A 77 -14.53 -6.35 -0.97
C VAL A 77 -14.61 -4.84 -0.85
N ILE A 78 -14.65 -4.32 0.36
CA ILE A 78 -14.80 -2.90 0.64
C ILE A 78 -13.63 -2.44 1.50
N ILE A 79 -12.92 -1.42 1.05
CA ILE A 79 -11.91 -0.70 1.83
C ILE A 79 -12.61 0.51 2.44
N HIS A 80 -12.67 0.55 3.75
CA HIS A 80 -13.30 1.64 4.47
C HIS A 80 -12.32 2.80 4.74
N PHE A 81 -12.84 3.95 5.13
CA PHE A 81 -12.04 5.15 5.36
C PHE A 81 -11.00 5.03 6.46
N ASP A 82 -11.25 4.18 7.46
CA ASP A 82 -10.33 3.90 8.57
C ASP A 82 -9.29 2.83 8.26
N ASN A 83 -9.30 2.34 7.02
CA ASN A 83 -8.54 1.18 6.59
C ASN A 83 -8.99 -0.13 7.28
N SER A 84 -10.26 -0.26 7.67
CA SER A 84 -10.88 -1.56 7.86
C SER A 84 -11.31 -2.16 6.52
N ILE A 85 -11.48 -3.47 6.50
CA ILE A 85 -11.92 -4.22 5.32
C ILE A 85 -13.21 -4.97 5.63
N THR A 86 -14.11 -4.96 4.66
CA THR A 86 -15.25 -5.88 4.64
C THR A 86 -15.14 -6.80 3.43
N VAL A 87 -15.33 -8.10 3.64
CA VAL A 87 -15.46 -9.11 2.58
C VAL A 87 -16.81 -9.78 2.75
N ILE A 88 -17.60 -9.83 1.66
CA ILE A 88 -18.93 -10.43 1.64
C ILE A 88 -18.96 -11.47 0.51
N ASP A 89 -19.50 -12.64 0.78
CA ASP A 89 -19.79 -13.64 -0.24
C ASP A 89 -21.25 -14.13 -0.18
N ASP A 90 -21.71 -14.76 -1.25
CA ASP A 90 -23.02 -15.40 -1.38
C ASP A 90 -22.93 -16.95 -1.26
N GLY A 91 -21.88 -17.44 -0.58
CA GLY A 91 -21.64 -18.86 -0.32
C GLY A 91 -22.64 -19.54 0.61
N ARG A 92 -22.27 -20.67 1.20
CA ARG A 92 -23.12 -21.43 2.14
C ARG A 92 -23.27 -20.77 3.51
N GLY A 93 -22.38 -19.85 3.85
CA GLY A 93 -22.21 -19.30 5.20
C GLY A 93 -21.45 -20.27 6.13
N ILE A 94 -20.61 -19.75 6.99
CA ILE A 94 -19.87 -20.54 7.98
C ILE A 94 -20.87 -21.31 8.86
N PRO A 95 -20.63 -22.59 9.21
CA PRO A 95 -21.51 -23.33 10.12
C PRO A 95 -21.63 -22.64 11.49
N VAL A 96 -22.85 -22.59 12.00
CA VAL A 96 -23.21 -21.98 13.30
C VAL A 96 -23.53 -23.00 14.37
N ASP A 97 -23.62 -24.29 14.00
CA ASP A 97 -23.92 -25.37 14.90
C ASP A 97 -22.92 -25.47 16.03
N VAL A 98 -23.39 -25.93 17.18
CA VAL A 98 -22.55 -26.16 18.35
C VAL A 98 -21.83 -27.48 18.19
N MET A 99 -20.51 -27.50 18.35
CA MET A 99 -19.69 -28.69 18.28
C MET A 99 -18.87 -28.90 19.54
N ASP A 100 -18.51 -30.15 19.83
CA ASP A 100 -17.60 -30.48 20.94
C ASP A 100 -16.15 -30.25 20.49
N VAL A 101 -15.45 -29.39 21.22
CA VAL A 101 -14.05 -29.05 20.96
C VAL A 101 -13.07 -29.82 21.87
N GLY A 102 -13.56 -30.88 22.52
CA GLY A 102 -12.83 -31.69 23.48
C GLY A 102 -13.06 -31.28 24.93
N ASN A 103 -12.81 -32.20 25.84
CA ASN A 103 -13.00 -32.03 27.29
C ASN A 103 -14.45 -31.63 27.68
N GLY A 104 -15.45 -31.97 26.86
CA GLY A 104 -16.86 -31.63 27.12
C GLY A 104 -17.19 -30.16 26.94
N LYS A 105 -16.31 -29.36 26.34
CA LYS A 105 -16.55 -27.95 26.04
C LYS A 105 -17.27 -27.83 24.71
N GLN A 106 -18.45 -27.24 24.76
CA GLN A 106 -19.27 -26.96 23.59
C GLN A 106 -18.99 -25.54 23.07
N MET A 107 -18.86 -25.39 21.73
CA MET A 107 -18.54 -24.10 21.11
C MET A 107 -19.19 -23.99 19.73
N PRO A 108 -19.73 -22.84 19.29
CA PRO A 108 -20.20 -22.66 17.92
C PRO A 108 -19.08 -22.89 16.91
N ALA A 109 -19.38 -23.57 15.80
CA ALA A 109 -18.39 -23.90 14.77
C ALA A 109 -17.68 -22.66 14.21
N VAL A 110 -18.40 -21.55 14.01
CA VAL A 110 -17.81 -20.26 13.59
C VAL A 110 -16.77 -19.77 14.59
N GLN A 111 -17.04 -19.85 15.89
CA GLN A 111 -16.10 -19.46 16.92
C GLN A 111 -14.86 -20.38 16.92
N VAL A 112 -15.04 -21.67 16.68
CA VAL A 112 -13.91 -22.62 16.53
C VAL A 112 -13.01 -22.22 15.36
N VAL A 113 -13.60 -21.95 14.19
CA VAL A 113 -12.88 -21.56 12.98
C VAL A 113 -12.11 -20.24 13.17
N LEU A 114 -12.67 -19.29 13.94
CA LEU A 114 -12.06 -17.97 14.15
C LEU A 114 -11.05 -17.94 15.31
N THR A 115 -11.12 -18.89 16.27
CA THR A 115 -10.28 -18.83 17.48
C THR A 115 -9.34 -20.02 17.66
N LYS A 116 -9.48 -21.07 16.87
CA LYS A 116 -8.60 -22.25 16.96
C LYS A 116 -7.76 -22.38 15.70
N LEU A 117 -6.46 -22.58 15.88
CA LEU A 117 -5.54 -22.94 14.80
C LEU A 117 -5.80 -24.40 14.38
N HIS A 118 -5.61 -24.67 13.10
CA HIS A 118 -5.80 -25.99 12.49
C HIS A 118 -7.23 -26.55 12.64
N ALA A 119 -8.23 -25.65 12.57
CA ALA A 119 -9.64 -25.99 12.56
C ALA A 119 -10.29 -25.52 11.25
N GLY A 120 -11.13 -26.35 10.66
CA GLY A 120 -11.89 -26.00 9.44
C GLY A 120 -12.38 -27.20 8.66
N GLY A 121 -13.44 -26.99 7.85
CA GLY A 121 -14.07 -28.03 7.03
C GLY A 121 -13.24 -28.46 5.79
N LYS A 122 -12.13 -27.78 5.52
CA LYS A 122 -11.27 -28.06 4.33
C LYS A 122 -10.33 -29.27 4.53
N PHE A 123 -10.28 -29.82 5.74
CA PHE A 123 -9.62 -31.10 5.99
C PHE A 123 -10.42 -32.31 5.52
N ASP A 124 -11.71 -32.13 5.23
CA ASP A 124 -12.57 -33.17 4.70
C ASP A 124 -12.73 -33.02 3.17
N ALA A 125 -12.16 -33.97 2.42
CA ALA A 125 -12.22 -34.01 0.97
C ALA A 125 -13.66 -34.18 0.41
N SER A 126 -14.63 -34.62 1.22
CA SER A 126 -16.03 -34.69 0.84
C SER A 126 -16.69 -33.31 0.75
N THR A 127 -16.21 -32.35 1.55
CA THR A 127 -16.71 -30.99 1.60
C THR A 127 -16.05 -30.09 0.55
N TYR A 128 -14.72 -30.19 0.37
CA TYR A 128 -13.95 -29.44 -0.62
C TYR A 128 -12.98 -30.36 -1.36
N LYS A 129 -13.23 -30.64 -2.66
CA LYS A 129 -12.32 -31.43 -3.51
C LYS A 129 -11.01 -30.73 -3.79
N VAL A 130 -11.08 -29.41 -3.96
CA VAL A 130 -9.95 -28.50 -4.20
C VAL A 130 -10.16 -27.27 -3.36
N SER A 131 -9.15 -26.83 -2.64
CA SER A 131 -9.20 -25.57 -1.87
C SER A 131 -7.82 -24.91 -1.84
N GLY A 132 -7.79 -23.59 -1.70
CA GLY A 132 -6.57 -22.82 -1.43
C GLY A 132 -6.20 -22.83 0.04
N GLY A 133 -7.19 -22.87 0.93
CA GLY A 133 -7.02 -22.90 2.38
C GLY A 133 -6.78 -24.31 2.90
N LEU A 134 -5.53 -24.69 3.15
CA LEU A 134 -5.15 -26.06 3.53
C LEU A 134 -4.82 -26.25 5.01
N HIS A 135 -4.43 -25.20 5.71
CA HIS A 135 -3.85 -25.31 7.04
C HIS A 135 -4.83 -25.02 8.18
N GLY A 136 -6.04 -24.50 7.87
CA GLY A 136 -7.03 -24.13 8.87
C GLY A 136 -6.57 -23.04 9.83
N VAL A 137 -5.73 -22.11 9.32
CA VAL A 137 -5.16 -21.00 10.14
C VAL A 137 -5.45 -19.61 9.60
N GLY A 138 -5.89 -19.48 8.35
CA GLY A 138 -5.99 -18.20 7.66
C GLY A 138 -6.87 -17.19 8.40
N VAL A 139 -8.17 -17.49 8.53
CA VAL A 139 -9.12 -16.55 9.16
C VAL A 139 -8.88 -16.39 10.66
N SER A 140 -8.37 -17.40 11.36
CA SER A 140 -7.98 -17.27 12.77
C SER A 140 -6.76 -16.37 12.95
N CYS A 141 -5.82 -16.36 11.99
CA CYS A 141 -4.74 -15.37 11.95
C CYS A 141 -5.25 -13.97 11.69
N VAL A 142 -6.22 -13.78 10.77
CA VAL A 142 -6.85 -12.48 10.56
C VAL A 142 -7.49 -11.97 11.85
N ASN A 143 -8.24 -12.81 12.55
CA ASN A 143 -8.85 -12.46 13.83
C ASN A 143 -7.80 -12.09 14.89
N ALA A 144 -6.75 -12.90 15.07
CA ALA A 144 -5.69 -12.65 16.01
C ALA A 144 -4.94 -11.33 15.76
N LEU A 145 -4.79 -10.93 14.49
CA LEU A 145 -4.03 -9.76 14.06
C LEU A 145 -4.91 -8.52 13.81
N SER A 146 -6.20 -8.60 14.16
CA SER A 146 -7.14 -7.50 14.07
C SER A 146 -7.45 -6.92 15.45
N GLN A 147 -7.53 -5.60 15.53
CA GLN A 147 -8.00 -4.90 16.72
C GLN A 147 -9.48 -5.20 16.96
N GLU A 148 -10.26 -5.23 15.88
CA GLU A 148 -11.69 -5.54 15.88
C GLU A 148 -11.97 -6.46 14.68
N LEU A 149 -12.79 -7.48 14.89
CA LEU A 149 -13.35 -8.31 13.83
C LEU A 149 -14.82 -8.60 14.15
N ASN A 150 -15.68 -8.42 13.15
CA ASN A 150 -17.08 -8.79 13.18
C ASN A 150 -17.35 -9.81 12.08
N VAL A 151 -18.08 -10.88 12.42
CA VAL A 151 -18.60 -11.85 11.46
C VAL A 151 -20.12 -11.83 11.48
N GLU A 152 -20.71 -11.69 10.29
CA GLU A 152 -22.15 -11.81 10.05
C GLU A 152 -22.37 -12.96 9.07
N ILE A 153 -23.27 -13.88 9.42
CA ILE A 153 -23.50 -15.11 8.67
C ILE A 153 -25.00 -15.22 8.33
N TRP A 154 -25.29 -15.41 7.04
CA TRP A 154 -26.65 -15.66 6.55
C TRP A 154 -26.78 -17.14 6.19
N ARG A 155 -27.46 -17.88 7.05
CA ARG A 155 -27.58 -19.31 6.90
C ARG A 155 -28.94 -19.80 7.43
N ASP A 156 -29.53 -20.77 6.74
CA ASP A 156 -30.77 -21.45 7.13
C ASP A 156 -31.96 -20.52 7.41
N GLY A 157 -31.98 -19.36 6.71
CA GLY A 157 -33.05 -18.35 6.84
C GLY A 157 -32.86 -17.35 7.98
N TYR A 158 -31.70 -17.37 8.66
CA TYR A 158 -31.38 -16.49 9.78
C TYR A 158 -30.08 -15.74 9.57
N THR A 159 -29.96 -14.64 10.29
CA THR A 159 -28.74 -13.85 10.41
C THR A 159 -28.10 -14.08 11.77
N TYR A 160 -26.83 -14.39 11.79
CA TYR A 160 -26.02 -14.58 13.01
C TYR A 160 -24.88 -13.61 13.04
N GLU A 161 -24.57 -13.07 14.22
CA GLU A 161 -23.45 -12.15 14.41
C GLU A 161 -22.60 -12.53 15.61
N GLN A 162 -21.29 -12.31 15.49
CA GLN A 162 -20.34 -12.41 16.59
C GLN A 162 -19.21 -11.41 16.41
N ASP A 163 -18.79 -10.78 17.50
CA ASP A 163 -17.74 -9.77 17.56
C ASP A 163 -16.51 -10.31 18.26
N TYR A 164 -15.34 -9.87 17.82
CA TYR A 164 -14.05 -10.27 18.34
C TYR A 164 -13.14 -9.05 18.51
N SER A 165 -12.22 -9.12 19.48
CA SER A 165 -11.16 -8.16 19.66
C SER A 165 -9.85 -8.87 19.91
N CYS A 166 -8.82 -8.57 19.11
CA CYS A 166 -7.49 -9.16 19.22
C CYS A 166 -7.46 -10.71 19.27
N GLY A 167 -8.44 -11.33 18.59
CA GLY A 167 -8.58 -12.79 18.54
C GLY A 167 -9.62 -13.38 19.49
N ASP A 168 -10.00 -12.66 20.56
CA ASP A 168 -10.93 -13.14 21.55
C ASP A 168 -12.38 -12.71 21.24
N PRO A 169 -13.38 -13.58 21.43
CA PRO A 169 -14.77 -13.22 21.25
C PRO A 169 -15.22 -12.24 22.33
N THR A 170 -15.76 -11.11 21.93
CA THR A 170 -16.32 -10.09 22.85
C THR A 170 -17.81 -10.28 23.09
N THR A 171 -18.48 -10.97 22.17
CA THR A 171 -19.90 -11.32 22.29
C THR A 171 -20.08 -12.82 22.04
N PRO A 172 -21.13 -13.46 22.65
CA PRO A 172 -21.56 -14.79 22.19
C PRO A 172 -22.12 -14.69 20.77
N LEU A 173 -22.12 -15.83 20.04
CA LEU A 173 -22.83 -15.90 18.76
C LEU A 173 -24.32 -15.63 19.02
N ARG A 174 -24.90 -14.66 18.30
CA ARG A 174 -26.30 -14.22 18.45
C ARG A 174 -27.02 -14.39 17.13
N GLN A 175 -28.21 -14.95 17.16
CA GLN A 175 -29.16 -14.83 16.07
C GLN A 175 -29.80 -13.45 16.14
N THR A 176 -29.55 -12.60 15.14
CA THR A 176 -29.97 -11.19 15.16
C THR A 176 -31.22 -10.95 14.36
N GLY A 177 -31.55 -11.79 13.39
CA GLY A 177 -32.73 -11.60 12.56
C GLY A 177 -33.01 -12.78 11.63
N THR A 178 -33.89 -12.54 10.65
CA THR A 178 -34.21 -13.46 9.57
C THR A 178 -33.70 -12.88 8.25
N SER A 179 -33.11 -13.69 7.41
CA SER A 179 -32.56 -13.24 6.12
C SER A 179 -32.94 -14.22 5.00
N LYS A 180 -33.25 -13.68 3.82
CA LYS A 180 -33.35 -14.46 2.59
C LYS A 180 -31.98 -14.65 1.90
N ARG A 181 -30.97 -13.96 2.38
CA ARG A 181 -29.60 -14.08 1.89
C ARG A 181 -28.97 -15.37 2.37
N ARG A 182 -27.88 -15.72 1.70
CA ARG A 182 -26.95 -16.78 2.06
C ARG A 182 -25.53 -16.24 1.92
N GLY A 183 -24.62 -16.64 2.80
CA GLY A 183 -23.23 -16.25 2.69
C GLY A 183 -22.60 -15.83 4.00
N THR A 184 -21.41 -15.24 3.90
CA THR A 184 -20.66 -14.72 5.04
C THR A 184 -20.19 -13.31 4.77
N LYS A 185 -20.20 -12.48 5.80
CA LYS A 185 -19.56 -11.16 5.83
C LYS A 185 -18.53 -11.15 6.95
N VAL A 186 -17.31 -10.83 6.62
CA VAL A 186 -16.23 -10.61 7.58
C VAL A 186 -15.77 -9.18 7.47
N HIS A 187 -15.89 -8.45 8.57
CA HIS A 187 -15.35 -7.10 8.72
C HIS A 187 -14.21 -7.12 9.71
N PHE A 188 -13.07 -6.52 9.39
CA PHE A 188 -11.93 -6.48 10.31
C PHE A 188 -11.12 -5.19 10.18
N LEU A 189 -10.57 -4.74 11.31
CA LEU A 189 -9.64 -3.63 11.42
C LEU A 189 -8.28 -4.17 11.89
N PRO A 190 -7.21 -4.10 11.09
CA PRO A 190 -5.89 -4.55 11.49
C PRO A 190 -5.35 -3.83 12.73
N ASP A 191 -4.64 -4.56 13.58
CA ASP A 191 -4.08 -4.03 14.82
C ASP A 191 -2.83 -3.18 14.54
N LYS A 192 -2.94 -1.88 14.77
CA LYS A 192 -1.85 -0.90 14.56
C LYS A 192 -0.62 -1.12 15.45
N SER A 193 -0.75 -1.89 16.52
CA SER A 193 0.38 -2.23 17.38
C SER A 193 1.29 -3.31 16.78
N ILE A 194 0.77 -4.07 15.79
CA ILE A 194 1.48 -5.17 15.13
C ILE A 194 2.03 -4.73 13.78
N PHE A 195 1.22 -4.01 12.99
CA PHE A 195 1.58 -3.64 11.62
C PHE A 195 2.35 -2.32 11.55
N THR A 196 3.43 -2.32 10.79
CA THR A 196 4.20 -1.10 10.48
C THR A 196 3.57 -0.25 9.38
N ALA A 197 2.69 -0.87 8.55
CA ALA A 197 1.86 -0.22 7.55
C ALA A 197 0.40 -0.55 7.85
N THR A 198 -0.48 0.45 7.85
CA THR A 198 -1.91 0.30 8.19
C THR A 198 -2.84 0.79 7.08
N GLU A 199 -2.29 1.17 5.93
CA GLU A 199 -3.07 1.63 4.78
C GLU A 199 -3.08 0.57 3.68
N PHE A 200 -4.27 0.15 3.28
CA PHE A 200 -4.44 -0.77 2.14
C PHE A 200 -4.25 -0.04 0.83
N ASN A 201 -3.51 -0.69 -0.09
CA ASN A 201 -3.32 -0.20 -1.44
C ASN A 201 -4.39 -0.79 -2.37
N TYR A 202 -5.21 0.11 -2.95
CA TYR A 202 -6.28 -0.28 -3.87
C TYR A 202 -5.77 -1.09 -5.07
N ASP A 203 -4.68 -0.63 -5.69
CA ASP A 203 -4.18 -1.26 -6.92
C ASP A 203 -3.60 -2.66 -6.66
N THR A 204 -2.98 -2.86 -5.50
CA THR A 204 -2.50 -4.18 -5.05
C THR A 204 -3.67 -5.16 -4.86
N LEU A 205 -4.74 -4.72 -4.18
CA LEU A 205 -5.94 -5.55 -4.02
C LEU A 205 -6.65 -5.77 -5.36
N ALA A 206 -6.83 -4.71 -6.17
CA ALA A 206 -7.46 -4.80 -7.49
C ALA A 206 -6.75 -5.78 -8.42
N GLN A 207 -5.41 -5.81 -8.39
CA GLN A 207 -4.62 -6.78 -9.16
C GLN A 207 -4.93 -8.21 -8.71
N ARG A 208 -4.86 -8.50 -7.42
CA ARG A 208 -5.12 -9.84 -6.89
C ARG A 208 -6.55 -10.31 -7.15
N LEU A 209 -7.54 -9.46 -6.90
CA LEU A 209 -8.96 -9.79 -7.14
C LEU A 209 -9.25 -10.03 -8.62
N ARG A 210 -8.62 -9.27 -9.50
CA ARG A 210 -8.69 -9.48 -10.96
C ARG A 210 -8.10 -10.84 -11.36
N GLU A 211 -6.95 -11.23 -10.81
CA GLU A 211 -6.34 -12.53 -11.03
C GLU A 211 -7.30 -13.67 -10.62
N LEU A 212 -7.90 -13.56 -9.43
CA LEU A 212 -8.88 -14.54 -8.94
C LEU A 212 -10.12 -14.63 -9.83
N ALA A 213 -10.62 -13.50 -10.33
CA ALA A 213 -11.76 -13.47 -11.25
C ALA A 213 -11.43 -14.11 -12.62
N PHE A 214 -10.19 -13.95 -13.12
CA PHE A 214 -9.74 -14.66 -14.34
C PHE A 214 -9.59 -16.17 -14.13
N LEU A 215 -9.13 -16.60 -12.96
CA LEU A 215 -8.92 -18.01 -12.64
C LEU A 215 -10.24 -18.77 -12.41
N ASN A 216 -11.31 -18.05 -12.04
CA ASN A 216 -12.61 -18.61 -11.72
C ASN A 216 -13.66 -18.07 -12.69
N LYS A 217 -13.85 -18.79 -13.81
CA LYS A 217 -14.75 -18.38 -14.92
C LYS A 217 -16.16 -18.05 -14.41
N GLY A 218 -16.59 -16.79 -14.61
CA GLY A 218 -17.95 -16.36 -14.27
C GLY A 218 -18.15 -15.83 -12.85
N LEU A 219 -17.19 -16.01 -11.94
CA LEU A 219 -17.21 -15.40 -10.61
C LEU A 219 -17.14 -13.89 -10.74
N GLN A 220 -18.05 -13.19 -10.05
CA GLN A 220 -18.07 -11.75 -9.97
C GLN A 220 -17.38 -11.31 -8.68
N ILE A 221 -16.33 -10.50 -8.78
CA ILE A 221 -15.67 -9.90 -7.63
C ILE A 221 -15.76 -8.39 -7.77
N THR A 222 -16.22 -7.71 -6.73
CA THR A 222 -16.32 -6.24 -6.70
C THR A 222 -15.37 -5.70 -5.65
N LEU A 223 -14.59 -4.68 -6.01
CA LEU A 223 -13.76 -3.91 -5.08
C LEU A 223 -14.27 -2.48 -5.01
N THR A 224 -14.59 -2.05 -3.81
CA THR A 224 -15.02 -0.68 -3.50
C THR A 224 -13.99 -0.02 -2.58
N ASP A 225 -13.53 1.17 -2.89
CA ASP A 225 -12.68 1.99 -2.01
C ASP A 225 -13.43 3.26 -1.63
N GLU A 226 -13.93 3.28 -0.41
CA GLU A 226 -14.69 4.42 0.12
C GLU A 226 -13.82 5.65 0.35
N ARG A 227 -12.50 5.50 0.44
CA ARG A 227 -11.54 6.60 0.64
C ARG A 227 -11.39 7.47 -0.61
N ILE A 228 -11.69 6.91 -1.79
CA ILE A 228 -11.55 7.57 -3.09
C ILE A 228 -12.94 7.77 -3.68
N VAL A 229 -13.33 9.02 -3.81
CA VAL A 229 -14.63 9.40 -4.39
C VAL A 229 -14.42 10.09 -5.71
N ASP A 230 -15.16 9.67 -6.74
CA ASP A 230 -15.15 10.36 -8.04
C ASP A 230 -15.74 11.77 -7.87
N ALA A 231 -14.95 12.78 -8.23
CA ALA A 231 -15.33 14.18 -8.08
C ALA A 231 -16.59 14.58 -8.89
N LYS A 232 -16.94 13.82 -9.93
CA LYS A 232 -18.08 14.10 -10.82
C LYS A 232 -19.36 13.39 -10.39
N THR A 233 -19.24 12.09 -10.04
CA THR A 233 -20.41 11.26 -9.66
C THR A 233 -20.65 11.26 -8.17
N GLY A 234 -19.59 11.51 -7.40
CA GLY A 234 -19.59 11.45 -5.95
C GLY A 234 -19.79 10.05 -5.39
N GLU A 235 -19.58 9.04 -6.19
CA GLU A 235 -19.60 7.65 -5.78
C GLU A 235 -18.21 7.18 -5.39
N ALA A 236 -18.14 6.22 -4.46
CA ALA A 236 -16.89 5.57 -4.10
C ALA A 236 -16.28 4.87 -5.33
N LYS A 237 -14.95 4.84 -5.40
CA LYS A 237 -14.25 4.14 -6.48
C LYS A 237 -14.63 2.65 -6.42
N ARG A 238 -15.38 2.18 -7.42
CA ARG A 238 -15.83 0.80 -7.55
C ARG A 238 -15.34 0.18 -8.82
N THR A 239 -14.82 -1.05 -8.74
CA THR A 239 -14.41 -1.83 -9.90
C THR A 239 -14.98 -3.23 -9.78
N GLU A 240 -15.62 -3.69 -10.85
CA GLU A 240 -16.15 -5.04 -10.97
C GLU A 240 -15.24 -5.88 -11.87
N PHE A 241 -14.92 -7.06 -11.41
CA PHE A 241 -14.14 -8.07 -12.13
C PHE A 241 -15.01 -9.28 -12.39
N ARG A 242 -15.30 -9.56 -13.67
CA ARG A 242 -16.06 -10.71 -14.11
C ARG A 242 -15.62 -11.13 -15.50
N TYR A 243 -15.07 -12.32 -15.65
CA TYR A 243 -14.44 -12.77 -16.87
C TYR A 243 -14.93 -14.16 -17.27
N ALA A 244 -15.77 -14.23 -18.31
CA ALA A 244 -16.30 -15.51 -18.80
C ALA A 244 -15.25 -16.32 -19.58
N GLY A 245 -14.27 -15.66 -20.19
CA GLY A 245 -13.22 -16.29 -20.97
C GLY A 245 -12.07 -16.87 -20.15
N GLY A 246 -12.09 -16.71 -18.83
CA GLY A 246 -11.08 -17.28 -17.93
C GLY A 246 -9.65 -16.84 -18.22
N ILE A 247 -8.68 -17.76 -18.12
CA ILE A 247 -7.25 -17.46 -18.34
C ILE A 247 -6.91 -17.03 -19.77
N ALA A 248 -7.72 -17.38 -20.76
CA ALA A 248 -7.54 -16.87 -22.13
C ALA A 248 -7.78 -15.36 -22.20
N GLU A 249 -8.75 -14.85 -21.45
CA GLU A 249 -9.03 -13.44 -21.32
C GLU A 249 -7.97 -12.73 -20.47
N PHE A 250 -7.43 -13.41 -19.48
CA PHE A 250 -6.29 -12.93 -18.71
C PHE A 250 -5.07 -12.68 -19.61
N ILE A 251 -4.74 -13.61 -20.52
CA ILE A 251 -3.66 -13.42 -21.50
C ILE A 251 -3.91 -12.18 -22.37
N LYS A 252 -5.15 -11.98 -22.86
CA LYS A 252 -5.48 -10.78 -23.63
C LYS A 252 -5.32 -9.50 -22.81
N HIS A 253 -5.69 -9.53 -21.54
CA HIS A 253 -5.51 -8.41 -20.61
C HIS A 253 -4.03 -8.07 -20.42
N LEU A 254 -3.16 -9.09 -20.22
CA LEU A 254 -1.70 -8.92 -20.04
C LEU A 254 -1.01 -8.41 -21.33
N ASN A 255 -1.60 -8.69 -22.49
CA ASN A 255 -1.11 -8.25 -23.79
C ASN A 255 -1.74 -6.91 -24.25
N LYS A 256 -2.59 -6.28 -23.43
CA LYS A 256 -3.21 -5.00 -23.80
C LYS A 256 -2.15 -3.94 -24.08
N GLY A 257 -2.19 -3.36 -25.29
CA GLY A 257 -1.22 -2.36 -25.74
C GLY A 257 0.11 -2.91 -26.24
N LYS A 258 0.24 -4.24 -26.42
CA LYS A 258 1.40 -4.89 -27.06
C LYS A 258 1.00 -5.40 -28.44
N ALA A 259 1.96 -5.43 -29.38
CA ALA A 259 1.75 -6.03 -30.70
C ALA A 259 1.88 -7.56 -30.57
N ILE A 260 0.78 -8.28 -30.79
CA ILE A 260 0.70 -9.74 -30.67
C ILE A 260 1.15 -10.43 -31.96
N LEU A 261 1.83 -11.58 -31.84
CA LEU A 261 2.29 -12.36 -32.97
C LEU A 261 1.19 -13.23 -33.60
N HIS A 262 0.19 -13.59 -32.83
CA HIS A 262 -0.98 -14.36 -33.26
C HIS A 262 -2.25 -13.94 -32.50
N ASP A 263 -3.38 -13.88 -33.16
CA ASP A 263 -4.60 -13.21 -32.66
C ASP A 263 -5.24 -13.92 -31.44
N LYS A 264 -5.25 -15.25 -31.45
CA LYS A 264 -5.88 -16.04 -30.38
C LYS A 264 -4.83 -16.59 -29.43
N PRO A 265 -5.00 -16.47 -28.10
CA PRO A 265 -4.20 -17.22 -27.14
C PRO A 265 -4.28 -18.72 -27.40
N ILE A 266 -3.18 -19.42 -27.23
CA ILE A 266 -3.12 -20.89 -27.25
C ILE A 266 -3.58 -21.35 -25.87
N THR A 267 -4.66 -22.12 -25.82
CA THR A 267 -5.22 -22.65 -24.57
C THR A 267 -5.15 -24.16 -24.55
N MET A 268 -4.81 -24.69 -23.40
CA MET A 268 -4.67 -26.14 -23.17
C MET A 268 -5.30 -26.45 -21.81
N GLU A 269 -6.33 -27.31 -21.79
CA GLU A 269 -7.04 -27.72 -20.58
C GLU A 269 -7.18 -29.25 -20.57
N ALA A 270 -6.88 -29.87 -19.45
CA ALA A 270 -7.16 -31.29 -19.19
C ALA A 270 -7.08 -31.62 -17.70
N SER A 271 -7.71 -32.73 -17.34
CA SER A 271 -7.50 -33.39 -16.05
C SER A 271 -6.64 -34.66 -16.29
N ARG A 272 -5.50 -34.74 -15.59
CA ARG A 272 -4.56 -35.88 -15.72
C ARG A 272 -3.99 -36.24 -14.35
N ASP A 273 -4.00 -37.49 -14.01
CA ASP A 273 -3.46 -38.01 -12.74
C ASP A 273 -4.03 -37.30 -11.50
N GLY A 274 -5.30 -36.92 -11.54
CA GLY A 274 -5.96 -36.17 -10.45
C GLY A 274 -5.59 -34.68 -10.38
N VAL A 275 -4.78 -34.16 -11.32
CA VAL A 275 -4.44 -32.77 -11.44
C VAL A 275 -5.22 -32.15 -12.61
N GLU A 276 -5.97 -31.08 -12.33
CA GLU A 276 -6.53 -30.23 -13.38
C GLU A 276 -5.49 -29.23 -13.82
N ILE A 277 -5.21 -29.19 -15.12
CA ILE A 277 -4.18 -28.30 -15.71
C ILE A 277 -4.88 -27.39 -16.70
N ASP A 278 -4.78 -26.07 -16.48
CA ASP A 278 -5.27 -25.05 -17.39
C ASP A 278 -4.14 -24.08 -17.71
N ILE A 279 -3.73 -24.04 -18.97
CA ILE A 279 -2.60 -23.23 -19.45
C ILE A 279 -3.07 -22.40 -20.65
N ALA A 280 -2.77 -21.10 -20.60
CA ALA A 280 -2.94 -20.22 -21.74
C ALA A 280 -1.62 -19.47 -22.00
N LEU A 281 -1.28 -19.29 -23.28
CA LEU A 281 -0.08 -18.54 -23.66
C LEU A 281 -0.27 -17.79 -24.99
N GLN A 282 0.45 -16.70 -25.14
CA GLN A 282 0.50 -15.90 -26.37
C GLN A 282 1.84 -15.18 -26.45
N TYR A 283 2.33 -15.00 -27.66
CA TYR A 283 3.56 -14.24 -27.92
C TYR A 283 3.24 -12.83 -28.42
N ASN A 284 4.07 -11.89 -28.02
CA ASN A 284 4.05 -10.49 -28.47
C ASN A 284 5.43 -10.06 -28.97
N ASP A 285 5.56 -8.85 -29.44
CA ASP A 285 6.81 -8.27 -29.96
C ASP A 285 7.78 -7.80 -28.86
N GLY A 286 7.40 -7.90 -27.58
CA GLY A 286 8.23 -7.54 -26.44
C GLY A 286 9.49 -8.40 -26.29
N TYR A 287 10.38 -8.00 -25.39
CA TYR A 287 11.67 -8.66 -25.13
C TYR A 287 11.75 -9.35 -23.77
N SER A 288 10.74 -9.21 -22.93
CA SER A 288 10.62 -9.87 -21.63
C SER A 288 9.50 -10.91 -21.65
N ASP A 289 9.65 -11.95 -20.81
CA ASP A 289 8.56 -12.86 -20.52
C ASP A 289 7.68 -12.34 -19.37
N THR A 290 6.41 -12.72 -19.40
CA THR A 290 5.45 -12.48 -18.34
C THR A 290 4.73 -13.80 -18.08
N VAL A 291 5.15 -14.53 -17.05
CA VAL A 291 4.61 -15.86 -16.76
C VAL A 291 4.04 -15.85 -15.33
N PHE A 292 2.73 -16.04 -15.22
CA PHE A 292 2.05 -16.25 -13.97
C PHE A 292 1.83 -17.74 -13.72
N SER A 293 2.05 -18.18 -12.50
CA SER A 293 1.82 -19.57 -12.11
C SER A 293 0.96 -19.65 -10.85
N PHE A 294 -0.04 -20.53 -10.90
CA PHE A 294 -1.02 -20.70 -9.83
C PHE A 294 -1.19 -22.15 -9.46
N ALA A 295 -1.37 -22.41 -8.17
CA ALA A 295 -1.79 -23.71 -7.65
C ALA A 295 -2.99 -23.49 -6.71
N ASN A 296 -4.14 -24.12 -7.02
CA ASN A 296 -5.41 -23.90 -6.32
C ASN A 296 -5.75 -22.42 -6.15
N ASN A 297 -5.64 -21.64 -7.24
CA ASN A 297 -5.84 -20.19 -7.29
C ASN A 297 -4.80 -19.34 -6.52
N ILE A 298 -3.83 -19.93 -5.85
CA ILE A 298 -2.78 -19.23 -5.13
C ILE A 298 -1.67 -18.89 -6.10
N ASN A 299 -1.24 -17.62 -6.12
CA ASN A 299 -0.12 -17.17 -6.95
C ASN A 299 1.19 -17.68 -6.36
N THR A 300 1.88 -18.56 -7.10
CA THR A 300 3.17 -19.11 -6.72
C THR A 300 4.29 -18.23 -7.26
N VAL A 301 4.54 -17.11 -6.57
CA VAL A 301 5.51 -16.09 -7.00
C VAL A 301 6.93 -16.62 -7.15
N ASP A 302 7.30 -17.61 -6.34
CA ASP A 302 8.60 -18.29 -6.39
C ASP A 302 8.57 -19.52 -7.32
N GLY A 303 7.46 -19.73 -8.03
CA GLY A 303 7.27 -20.82 -8.98
C GLY A 303 6.95 -22.14 -8.33
N GLY A 304 7.56 -23.20 -8.82
CA GLY A 304 7.37 -24.58 -8.36
C GLY A 304 7.47 -25.59 -9.48
N THR A 305 7.13 -26.85 -9.17
CA THR A 305 7.23 -27.99 -10.07
C THR A 305 6.38 -27.84 -11.33
N HIS A 306 5.15 -27.30 -11.22
CA HIS A 306 4.28 -27.03 -12.35
C HIS A 306 4.89 -26.00 -13.33
N LEU A 307 5.50 -24.91 -12.83
CA LEU A 307 6.15 -23.91 -13.67
C LEU A 307 7.44 -24.44 -14.30
N SER A 308 8.24 -25.22 -13.57
CA SER A 308 9.46 -25.84 -14.10
C SER A 308 9.13 -26.87 -15.19
N GLY A 309 8.08 -27.68 -14.97
CA GLY A 309 7.56 -28.61 -15.96
C GLY A 309 7.11 -27.92 -17.25
N PHE A 310 6.35 -26.82 -17.13
CA PHE A 310 5.92 -25.99 -18.25
C PHE A 310 7.12 -25.41 -19.03
N ARG A 311 8.07 -24.76 -18.33
CA ARG A 311 9.25 -24.15 -18.97
C ARG A 311 10.11 -25.17 -19.72
N THR A 312 10.31 -26.33 -19.14
CA THR A 312 11.07 -27.43 -19.76
C THR A 312 10.37 -27.94 -21.02
N ALA A 313 9.05 -28.22 -20.91
CA ALA A 313 8.24 -28.68 -22.01
C ALA A 313 8.19 -27.67 -23.17
N LEU A 314 7.96 -26.38 -22.84
CA LEU A 314 7.90 -25.30 -23.84
C LEU A 314 9.18 -25.25 -24.67
N THR A 315 10.34 -25.25 -24.00
CA THR A 315 11.65 -25.20 -24.66
C THR A 315 11.88 -26.43 -25.54
N ARG A 316 11.54 -27.61 -25.03
CA ARG A 316 11.69 -28.87 -25.77
C ARG A 316 10.78 -28.92 -27.00
N THR A 317 9.51 -28.54 -26.85
CA THR A 317 8.53 -28.56 -27.94
C THR A 317 8.91 -27.59 -29.05
N ILE A 318 9.28 -26.34 -28.71
CA ILE A 318 9.68 -25.32 -29.70
C ILE A 318 10.92 -25.78 -30.48
N ASN A 319 11.92 -26.36 -29.80
CA ASN A 319 13.10 -26.91 -30.48
C ASN A 319 12.73 -28.08 -31.41
N ALA A 320 11.88 -29.01 -30.95
CA ALA A 320 11.47 -30.17 -31.77
C ALA A 320 10.72 -29.71 -33.04
N ILE A 321 9.76 -28.80 -32.92
CA ILE A 321 9.00 -28.25 -34.06
C ILE A 321 9.92 -27.44 -34.98
N GLY A 322 10.86 -26.63 -34.43
CA GLY A 322 11.82 -25.89 -35.24
C GLY A 322 12.74 -26.77 -36.07
N GLN A 323 13.17 -27.88 -35.50
CA GLN A 323 13.95 -28.90 -36.22
C GLN A 323 13.10 -29.59 -37.32
N SER A 324 11.87 -30.00 -36.99
CA SER A 324 10.97 -30.66 -37.96
C SER A 324 10.62 -29.76 -39.15
N LEU A 325 10.47 -28.46 -38.91
CA LEU A 325 10.21 -27.48 -39.95
C LEU A 325 11.48 -27.00 -40.67
N GLY A 326 12.66 -27.46 -40.27
CA GLY A 326 13.93 -27.09 -40.89
C GLY A 326 14.35 -25.65 -40.73
N LEU A 327 13.92 -24.99 -39.64
CA LEU A 327 14.14 -23.53 -39.38
C LEU A 327 15.48 -23.23 -38.75
N PHE A 328 16.25 -24.22 -38.31
CA PHE A 328 17.52 -24.01 -37.56
C PHE A 328 18.78 -24.17 -38.43
N LYS A 329 18.67 -24.03 -39.74
CA LYS A 329 19.82 -24.20 -40.68
C LYS A 329 21.00 -23.26 -40.37
N ASP A 330 20.72 -22.06 -39.84
CA ASP A 330 21.74 -21.04 -39.57
C ASP A 330 22.10 -20.93 -38.09
N LEU A 331 21.55 -21.77 -37.23
CA LEU A 331 21.86 -21.77 -35.80
C LEU A 331 22.96 -22.79 -35.49
N LYS A 332 23.94 -22.37 -34.67
CA LYS A 332 25.04 -23.23 -34.22
C LYS A 332 24.58 -24.17 -33.07
N GLU A 333 23.66 -23.70 -32.28
CA GLU A 333 23.14 -24.36 -31.07
C GLU A 333 21.62 -24.34 -31.07
N ASN A 334 20.99 -25.23 -30.32
CA ASN A 334 19.55 -25.19 -30.05
C ASN A 334 19.16 -23.91 -29.28
N LEU A 335 17.91 -23.50 -29.42
CA LEU A 335 17.35 -22.37 -28.66
C LEU A 335 17.39 -22.66 -27.17
N SER A 336 17.87 -21.72 -26.38
CA SER A 336 17.83 -21.77 -24.91
C SER A 336 16.42 -21.46 -24.40
N GLY A 337 16.16 -21.78 -23.12
CA GLY A 337 14.89 -21.46 -22.50
C GLY A 337 14.59 -19.95 -22.50
N ASP A 338 15.61 -19.10 -22.36
CA ASP A 338 15.43 -17.64 -22.37
C ASP A 338 15.07 -17.15 -23.79
N ASP A 339 15.67 -17.70 -24.85
CA ASP A 339 15.33 -17.35 -26.23
C ASP A 339 13.87 -17.69 -26.53
N VAL A 340 13.43 -18.87 -26.08
CA VAL A 340 12.06 -19.36 -26.30
C VAL A 340 11.03 -18.53 -25.51
N ARG A 341 11.41 -17.95 -24.37
CA ARG A 341 10.50 -17.15 -23.55
C ARG A 341 10.45 -15.67 -23.93
N GLU A 342 11.33 -15.18 -24.81
CA GLU A 342 11.27 -13.78 -25.23
C GLU A 342 9.91 -13.43 -25.87
N GLY A 343 9.21 -12.45 -25.30
CA GLY A 343 7.88 -12.03 -25.74
C GLY A 343 6.75 -12.97 -25.32
N LEU A 344 7.02 -13.97 -24.51
CA LEU A 344 6.01 -14.89 -23.99
C LEU A 344 5.15 -14.26 -22.91
N VAL A 345 3.84 -14.35 -23.04
CA VAL A 345 2.88 -14.15 -21.94
C VAL A 345 2.17 -15.47 -21.71
N ALA A 346 2.25 -16.01 -20.49
CA ALA A 346 1.65 -17.29 -20.15
C ALA A 346 1.04 -17.27 -18.74
N VAL A 347 -0.05 -18.00 -18.59
CA VAL A 347 -0.68 -18.32 -17.32
C VAL A 347 -0.72 -19.84 -17.19
N VAL A 348 -0.13 -20.35 -16.11
CA VAL A 348 -0.08 -21.78 -15.78
C VAL A 348 -0.87 -21.97 -14.49
N SER A 349 -2.04 -22.57 -14.57
CA SER A 349 -2.90 -22.87 -13.42
C SER A 349 -3.04 -24.37 -13.25
N VAL A 350 -2.79 -24.84 -12.03
CA VAL A 350 -3.03 -26.25 -11.66
C VAL A 350 -3.95 -26.31 -10.44
N LYS A 351 -4.86 -27.29 -10.44
CA LYS A 351 -5.70 -27.59 -9.28
C LYS A 351 -5.46 -29.05 -8.87
N LEU A 352 -5.15 -29.25 -7.60
CA LEU A 352 -4.88 -30.58 -7.06
C LEU A 352 -5.45 -30.69 -5.62
N PRO A 353 -5.84 -31.91 -5.20
CA PRO A 353 -6.56 -32.10 -3.93
C PRO A 353 -5.70 -31.77 -2.69
N GLN A 354 -4.41 -32.06 -2.73
CA GLN A 354 -3.49 -31.91 -1.59
C GLN A 354 -2.18 -31.28 -2.04
N PRO A 355 -2.14 -29.98 -2.36
CA PRO A 355 -0.91 -29.31 -2.74
C PRO A 355 0.05 -29.17 -1.58
N GLN A 356 1.34 -29.38 -1.85
CA GLN A 356 2.42 -29.16 -0.91
C GLN A 356 3.15 -27.87 -1.29
N PHE A 357 3.20 -26.91 -0.38
CA PHE A 357 3.87 -25.63 -0.58
C PHE A 357 5.10 -25.49 0.29
N GLU A 358 6.04 -24.67 -0.15
CA GLU A 358 7.15 -24.22 0.65
C GLU A 358 6.72 -23.03 1.50
N GLY A 359 6.53 -23.26 2.82
CA GLY A 359 6.14 -22.24 3.79
C GLY A 359 4.64 -21.89 3.79
N GLN A 360 4.26 -21.08 4.78
CA GLN A 360 2.87 -20.68 5.03
C GLN A 360 2.32 -19.70 3.97
N THR A 361 3.19 -18.86 3.41
CA THR A 361 2.82 -17.91 2.35
C THR A 361 2.54 -18.56 0.99
N LYS A 362 2.76 -19.88 0.87
CA LYS A 362 2.44 -20.70 -0.30
C LYS A 362 3.08 -20.19 -1.61
N GLY A 363 4.22 -19.47 -1.52
CA GLY A 363 4.91 -18.87 -2.66
C GLY A 363 5.44 -19.86 -3.69
N LYS A 364 5.69 -21.12 -3.32
CA LYS A 364 6.24 -22.15 -4.19
C LYS A 364 5.57 -23.51 -4.01
N LEU A 365 5.18 -24.15 -5.14
CA LEU A 365 4.60 -25.48 -5.15
C LEU A 365 5.69 -26.55 -5.20
N ASN A 366 5.68 -27.48 -4.21
CA ASN A 366 6.65 -28.57 -4.11
C ASN A 366 6.07 -29.94 -4.48
N SER A 367 4.73 -30.09 -4.68
CA SER A 367 4.13 -31.36 -5.14
C SER A 367 4.81 -31.84 -6.42
N ASP A 368 5.12 -33.12 -6.52
CA ASP A 368 5.82 -33.68 -7.68
C ASP A 368 4.88 -33.87 -8.87
N ILE A 369 4.58 -32.79 -9.58
CA ILE A 369 3.74 -32.77 -10.78
C ILE A 369 4.49 -32.28 -12.04
N ALA A 370 5.81 -32.06 -11.94
CA ALA A 370 6.59 -31.56 -13.07
C ALA A 370 6.50 -32.45 -14.29
N GLY A 371 6.59 -33.76 -14.10
CA GLY A 371 6.48 -34.75 -15.15
C GLY A 371 5.11 -34.78 -15.84
N THR A 372 4.03 -34.72 -15.05
CA THR A 372 2.65 -34.65 -15.55
C THR A 372 2.41 -33.39 -16.40
N VAL A 373 2.82 -32.21 -15.90
CA VAL A 373 2.68 -30.96 -16.64
C VAL A 373 3.56 -30.97 -17.91
N GLN A 374 4.79 -31.50 -17.82
CA GLN A 374 5.68 -31.60 -18.96
C GLN A 374 5.11 -32.50 -20.07
N ALA A 375 4.59 -33.66 -19.73
CA ALA A 375 3.98 -34.56 -20.68
C ALA A 375 2.74 -33.95 -21.36
N PHE A 376 1.89 -33.32 -20.57
CA PHE A 376 0.70 -32.59 -21.03
C PHE A 376 1.05 -31.46 -22.02
N VAL A 377 1.99 -30.62 -21.68
CA VAL A 377 2.38 -29.47 -22.54
C VAL A 377 3.05 -29.95 -23.81
N ASN A 378 3.94 -30.97 -23.76
CA ASN A 378 4.57 -31.53 -24.95
C ASN A 378 3.50 -32.05 -25.93
N GLU A 379 2.52 -32.81 -25.45
CA GLU A 379 1.45 -33.37 -26.27
C GLU A 379 0.57 -32.27 -26.88
N ARG A 380 0.00 -31.38 -26.03
CA ARG A 380 -1.00 -30.41 -26.46
C ARG A 380 -0.41 -29.26 -27.27
N LEU A 381 0.70 -28.71 -26.82
CA LEU A 381 1.37 -27.62 -27.52
C LEU A 381 2.01 -28.11 -28.83
N GLY A 382 2.62 -29.32 -28.81
CA GLY A 382 3.18 -29.94 -29.99
C GLY A 382 2.12 -30.14 -31.08
N GLY A 383 1.02 -30.79 -30.73
CA GLY A 383 -0.10 -31.01 -31.64
C GLY A 383 -0.72 -29.69 -32.16
N TYR A 384 -0.85 -28.68 -31.31
CA TYR A 384 -1.34 -27.37 -31.75
C TYR A 384 -0.39 -26.71 -32.77
N LEU A 385 0.92 -26.71 -32.53
CA LEU A 385 1.90 -26.08 -33.41
C LEU A 385 2.05 -26.82 -34.74
N GLU A 386 1.92 -28.15 -34.74
CA GLU A 386 1.87 -28.95 -35.96
C GLU A 386 0.64 -28.66 -36.82
N GLN A 387 -0.52 -28.44 -36.18
CA GLN A 387 -1.75 -28.07 -36.87
C GLN A 387 -1.77 -26.60 -37.32
N ASN A 388 -0.91 -25.76 -36.75
CA ASN A 388 -0.85 -24.33 -37.05
C ASN A 388 0.57 -23.87 -37.46
N PRO A 389 1.13 -24.35 -38.56
CA PRO A 389 2.50 -24.04 -38.99
C PRO A 389 2.79 -22.55 -39.17
N PRO A 390 1.84 -21.69 -39.60
CA PRO A 390 2.10 -20.26 -39.68
C PRO A 390 2.37 -19.61 -38.32
N ILE A 391 1.66 -20.04 -37.25
CA ILE A 391 1.85 -19.56 -35.87
C ILE A 391 3.18 -20.08 -35.34
N ALA A 392 3.45 -21.38 -35.52
CA ALA A 392 4.72 -22.02 -35.15
C ALA A 392 5.93 -21.27 -35.74
N LYS A 393 5.89 -20.96 -37.05
CA LYS A 393 6.95 -20.21 -37.75
C LYS A 393 7.16 -18.82 -37.15
N LYS A 394 6.10 -18.08 -36.81
CA LYS A 394 6.21 -16.75 -36.19
C LYS A 394 6.87 -16.82 -34.80
N ILE A 395 6.44 -17.78 -33.96
CA ILE A 395 6.98 -18.00 -32.62
C ILE A 395 8.46 -18.38 -32.70
N ILE A 396 8.80 -19.34 -33.56
CA ILE A 396 10.17 -19.84 -33.72
C ILE A 396 11.08 -18.75 -34.31
N ALA A 397 10.60 -17.95 -35.27
CA ALA A 397 11.36 -16.82 -35.83
C ALA A 397 11.71 -15.81 -34.73
N LYS A 398 10.75 -15.48 -33.86
CA LYS A 398 10.99 -14.60 -32.70
C LYS A 398 12.07 -15.16 -31.79
N ALA A 399 12.02 -16.46 -31.48
CA ALA A 399 13.02 -17.11 -30.63
C ALA A 399 14.42 -17.17 -31.30
N ILE A 400 14.48 -17.36 -32.62
CA ILE A 400 15.74 -17.27 -33.39
C ILE A 400 16.33 -15.87 -33.34
N ASP A 401 15.50 -14.83 -33.48
CA ASP A 401 15.94 -13.43 -33.38
C ASP A 401 16.45 -13.12 -31.98
N ALA A 402 15.84 -13.67 -30.94
CA ALA A 402 16.30 -13.56 -29.54
C ALA A 402 17.68 -14.22 -29.37
N ALA A 403 17.88 -15.44 -29.91
CA ALA A 403 19.14 -16.15 -29.84
C ALA A 403 20.26 -15.39 -30.56
N ARG A 404 19.99 -14.83 -31.75
CA ARG A 404 20.93 -14.00 -32.49
C ARG A 404 21.29 -12.71 -31.72
N ALA A 405 20.30 -12.05 -31.09
CA ALA A 405 20.54 -10.86 -30.30
C ALA A 405 21.39 -11.16 -29.05
N ARG A 406 21.13 -12.29 -28.38
CA ARG A 406 21.92 -12.76 -27.23
C ARG A 406 23.40 -13.03 -27.64
N GLU A 407 23.62 -13.70 -28.76
CA GLU A 407 24.96 -13.94 -29.28
C GLU A 407 25.69 -12.64 -29.64
N ALA A 408 25.00 -11.69 -30.27
CA ALA A 408 25.55 -10.35 -30.58
C ALA A 408 25.93 -9.57 -29.32
N ALA A 409 25.04 -9.58 -28.29
CA ALA A 409 25.29 -8.93 -27.00
C ALA A 409 26.49 -9.58 -26.27
N ARG A 410 26.64 -10.89 -26.32
CA ARG A 410 27.81 -11.59 -25.76
C ARG A 410 29.11 -11.17 -26.47
N LYS A 411 29.10 -11.11 -27.79
CA LYS A 411 30.30 -10.62 -28.57
C LYS A 411 30.63 -9.17 -28.24
N ALA A 412 29.61 -8.29 -28.12
CA ALA A 412 29.82 -6.88 -27.76
C ALA A 412 30.44 -6.75 -26.37
N ARG A 413 29.98 -7.56 -25.43
CA ARG A 413 30.45 -7.62 -24.04
C ARG A 413 31.92 -8.07 -23.98
N ASP A 414 32.27 -9.12 -24.70
CA ASP A 414 33.65 -9.65 -24.78
C ASP A 414 34.61 -8.64 -25.41
N LEU A 415 34.17 -7.88 -26.41
CA LEU A 415 34.91 -6.78 -26.98
C LEU A 415 35.14 -5.62 -26.01
N THR A 416 34.13 -5.27 -25.22
CA THR A 416 34.21 -4.22 -24.19
C THR A 416 35.17 -4.64 -23.06
N ARG A 417 35.09 -5.90 -22.64
CA ARG A 417 36.04 -6.48 -21.66
C ARG A 417 37.49 -6.45 -22.14
N ARG A 418 37.72 -6.78 -23.42
CA ARG A 418 39.07 -6.72 -24.01
C ARG A 418 39.61 -5.29 -24.15
N LYS A 419 38.76 -4.31 -24.51
CA LYS A 419 39.12 -2.89 -24.56
C LYS A 419 39.36 -2.31 -23.16
N GLY A 420 38.56 -2.66 -22.15
CA GLY A 420 38.75 -2.21 -20.77
C GLY A 420 40.02 -2.78 -20.11
N ALA A 421 40.52 -3.93 -20.56
CA ALA A 421 41.81 -4.48 -20.10
C ALA A 421 43.03 -3.82 -20.77
N LEU A 422 42.86 -3.17 -21.94
CA LEU A 422 43.93 -2.46 -22.67
C LEU A 422 43.96 -0.94 -22.37
N ASP A 423 42.81 -0.33 -22.01
CA ASP A 423 42.66 1.11 -21.72
C ASP A 423 42.42 1.39 -20.22
N GLY A 424 43.18 0.83 -19.31
CA GLY A 424 43.11 1.06 -17.86
C GLY A 424 41.78 1.65 -17.37
N GLY A 425 40.80 0.81 -17.04
CA GLY A 425 39.37 1.02 -16.79
C GLY A 425 38.98 2.37 -16.21
N GLY A 426 38.84 3.38 -17.05
CA GLY A 426 38.43 4.71 -16.65
C GLY A 426 36.97 4.77 -16.26
N LEU A 427 36.70 5.39 -15.13
CA LEU A 427 35.33 5.72 -14.69
C LEU A 427 34.67 6.68 -15.70
N PRO A 428 33.32 6.72 -15.78
CA PRO A 428 32.64 7.66 -16.66
C PRO A 428 33.11 9.10 -16.41
N GLY A 429 33.47 9.84 -17.45
CA GLY A 429 34.01 11.20 -17.31
C GLY A 429 33.10 12.18 -16.58
N LYS A 430 31.81 11.89 -16.56
CA LYS A 430 30.81 12.70 -15.82
C LYS A 430 30.59 12.28 -14.35
N LEU A 431 31.18 11.15 -13.91
CA LEU A 431 31.13 10.73 -12.52
C LEU A 431 32.08 11.60 -11.67
N ALA A 432 31.50 12.29 -10.69
CA ALA A 432 32.28 12.93 -9.63
C ALA A 432 32.44 11.93 -8.48
N ASP A 433 33.49 11.11 -8.50
CA ASP A 433 33.76 10.05 -7.53
C ASP A 433 34.11 10.58 -6.13
N CYS A 434 34.02 9.74 -5.10
CA CYS A 434 34.43 10.00 -3.72
C CYS A 434 35.83 9.43 -3.44
N SER A 435 36.44 9.89 -2.34
CA SER A 435 37.78 9.45 -1.94
C SER A 435 37.78 8.15 -1.12
N GLU A 436 36.67 7.83 -0.45
CA GLU A 436 36.52 6.61 0.34
C GLU A 436 36.49 5.38 -0.58
N ARG A 437 37.13 4.31 -0.12
CA ARG A 437 37.23 3.05 -0.89
C ARG A 437 36.40 1.91 -0.27
N ASN A 438 35.97 2.06 0.98
CA ASN A 438 35.06 1.09 1.59
C ASN A 438 33.65 1.30 1.05
N PRO A 439 33.09 0.36 0.26
CA PRO A 439 31.77 0.51 -0.36
C PRO A 439 30.63 0.74 0.64
N GLU A 440 30.72 0.18 1.86
CA GLU A 440 29.70 0.32 2.91
C GLU A 440 29.52 1.77 3.37
N ARG A 441 30.59 2.58 3.23
CA ARG A 441 30.59 3.99 3.61
C ARG A 441 30.33 4.92 2.44
N CYS A 442 30.31 4.39 1.20
CA CYS A 442 30.18 5.18 -0.01
C CYS A 442 28.72 5.29 -0.45
N GLU A 443 28.37 6.49 -0.92
CA GLU A 443 27.05 6.84 -1.47
C GLU A 443 27.21 7.31 -2.91
N LEU A 444 26.33 6.81 -3.80
CA LEU A 444 26.22 7.31 -5.17
C LEU A 444 24.88 7.98 -5.38
N TYR A 445 24.90 9.25 -5.69
CA TYR A 445 23.72 10.03 -6.06
C TYR A 445 23.53 10.01 -7.58
N LEU A 446 22.44 9.45 -8.04
CA LEU A 446 21.98 9.53 -9.44
C LEU A 446 21.09 10.76 -9.55
N VAL A 447 21.63 11.85 -10.10
CA VAL A 447 21.00 13.16 -10.09
C VAL A 447 20.42 13.48 -11.45
N GLU A 448 19.18 13.95 -11.50
CA GLU A 448 18.51 14.38 -12.71
C GLU A 448 19.11 15.68 -13.24
N GLY A 449 19.64 15.63 -14.48
CA GLY A 449 20.16 16.77 -15.20
C GLY A 449 21.57 17.23 -14.78
N GLU A 450 22.23 17.94 -15.67
CA GLU A 450 23.59 18.48 -15.44
C GLU A 450 23.58 19.66 -14.47
N SER A 451 22.51 20.48 -14.46
CA SER A 451 22.38 21.64 -13.59
C SER A 451 22.31 21.22 -12.12
N ALA A 452 21.34 20.37 -11.76
CA ALA A 452 21.22 19.85 -10.39
C ALA A 452 22.44 19.00 -10.01
N GLY A 453 23.01 18.24 -10.97
CA GLY A 453 24.26 17.51 -10.78
C GLY A 453 25.45 18.43 -10.47
N GLY A 454 25.52 19.62 -11.06
CA GLY A 454 26.51 20.65 -10.76
C GLY A 454 26.37 21.18 -9.34
N THR A 455 25.15 21.50 -8.92
CA THR A 455 24.84 21.96 -7.57
C THR A 455 25.13 20.87 -6.52
N ALA A 456 24.69 19.63 -6.79
CA ALA A 456 24.98 18.48 -5.93
C ALA A 456 26.49 18.20 -5.79
N LYS A 457 27.25 18.34 -6.88
CA LYS A 457 28.71 18.21 -6.86
C LYS A 457 29.39 19.26 -5.99
N GLN A 458 28.85 20.47 -5.93
CA GLN A 458 29.36 21.54 -5.06
C GLN A 458 28.99 21.31 -3.59
N GLY A 459 27.74 20.84 -3.31
CA GLY A 459 27.24 20.64 -1.96
C GLY A 459 27.67 19.33 -1.29
N ARG A 460 28.20 18.35 -2.03
CA ARG A 460 28.48 17.00 -1.50
C ARG A 460 29.70 16.96 -0.54
N ASP A 461 29.73 16.00 0.35
CA ASP A 461 30.95 15.58 1.02
C ASP A 461 31.79 14.69 0.08
N ARG A 462 32.89 15.23 -0.41
CA ARG A 462 33.80 14.53 -1.35
C ARG A 462 34.45 13.28 -0.78
N ARG A 463 34.44 13.11 0.53
CA ARG A 463 35.05 11.93 1.16
C ARG A 463 34.29 10.66 0.81
N PHE A 464 32.96 10.65 0.91
CA PHE A 464 32.17 9.45 0.75
C PHE A 464 30.97 9.57 -0.21
N GLN A 465 30.65 10.77 -0.71
CA GLN A 465 29.54 11.01 -1.64
C GLN A 465 30.06 11.17 -3.08
N ALA A 466 29.57 10.32 -3.97
CA ALA A 466 29.80 10.38 -5.41
C ALA A 466 28.53 10.89 -6.13
N ILE A 467 28.70 11.67 -7.20
CA ILE A 467 27.60 12.23 -7.99
C ILE A 467 27.72 11.77 -9.43
N LEU A 468 26.67 11.19 -9.96
CA LEU A 468 26.53 10.86 -11.38
C LEU A 468 25.31 11.59 -11.95
N PRO A 469 25.48 12.69 -12.70
CA PRO A 469 24.38 13.34 -13.38
C PRO A 469 23.91 12.48 -14.55
N LEU A 470 22.59 12.37 -14.71
CA LEU A 470 21.94 11.65 -15.80
C LEU A 470 21.32 12.67 -16.76
N LYS A 471 21.61 12.54 -18.05
CA LYS A 471 21.15 13.49 -19.07
C LYS A 471 19.79 13.06 -19.62
N GLY A 472 18.75 13.67 -19.12
CA GLY A 472 17.38 13.44 -19.60
C GLY A 472 16.81 12.06 -19.24
N LYS A 473 15.75 11.65 -19.96
CA LYS A 473 15.07 10.39 -19.75
C LYS A 473 15.93 9.22 -20.23
N ILE A 474 16.19 8.27 -19.35
CA ILE A 474 16.88 7.03 -19.71
C ILE A 474 15.99 6.14 -20.57
N LEU A 475 16.61 5.21 -21.28
CA LEU A 475 15.92 4.22 -22.10
C LEU A 475 14.99 3.35 -21.22
N ASN A 476 13.75 3.16 -21.66
CA ASN A 476 12.85 2.22 -21.01
C ASN A 476 13.29 0.78 -21.35
N VAL A 477 13.85 0.09 -20.35
CA VAL A 477 14.39 -1.26 -20.51
C VAL A 477 13.33 -2.34 -20.73
N GLU A 478 12.06 -2.05 -20.40
CA GLU A 478 10.92 -2.94 -20.72
C GLU A 478 10.61 -2.97 -22.22
N LYS A 479 10.93 -1.87 -22.94
CA LYS A 479 10.61 -1.68 -24.36
C LYS A 479 11.85 -1.78 -25.25
N ALA A 480 13.01 -2.11 -24.70
CA ALA A 480 14.27 -2.11 -25.43
C ALA A 480 14.97 -3.46 -25.37
N ARG A 481 15.54 -3.85 -26.48
CA ARG A 481 16.40 -5.03 -26.54
C ARG A 481 17.68 -4.81 -25.72
N TYR A 482 18.23 -5.88 -25.17
CA TYR A 482 19.39 -5.86 -24.29
C TYR A 482 20.64 -5.22 -24.96
N ASP A 483 20.85 -5.46 -26.25
CA ASP A 483 21.92 -4.86 -27.04
C ASP A 483 21.80 -3.32 -27.16
N LYS A 484 20.57 -2.81 -27.38
CA LYS A 484 20.28 -1.37 -27.40
C LYS A 484 20.45 -0.74 -26.02
N MET A 485 20.06 -1.45 -24.98
CA MET A 485 20.23 -1.00 -23.60
C MET A 485 21.70 -0.81 -23.27
N LEU A 486 22.55 -1.77 -23.59
CA LEU A 486 24.02 -1.67 -23.42
C LEU A 486 24.67 -0.62 -24.35
N GLY A 487 24.02 -0.24 -25.44
CA GLY A 487 24.42 0.85 -26.32
C GLY A 487 24.14 2.24 -25.74
N HIS A 488 23.18 2.36 -24.77
CA HIS A 488 22.75 3.64 -24.21
C HIS A 488 23.82 4.22 -23.27
N GLU A 489 24.20 5.48 -23.47
CA GLU A 489 25.32 6.11 -22.75
C GLU A 489 25.10 6.19 -21.25
N GLU A 490 23.89 6.63 -20.83
CA GLU A 490 23.53 6.79 -19.43
C GLU A 490 23.52 5.45 -18.68
N ILE A 491 23.00 4.41 -19.32
CA ILE A 491 22.95 3.06 -18.74
C ILE A 491 24.37 2.50 -18.61
N ARG A 492 25.20 2.67 -19.63
CA ARG A 492 26.61 2.27 -19.54
C ARG A 492 27.36 3.01 -18.45
N ALA A 493 27.12 4.32 -18.32
CA ALA A 493 27.74 5.11 -17.27
C ALA A 493 27.34 4.61 -15.87
N MET A 494 26.06 4.28 -15.65
CA MET A 494 25.59 3.68 -14.40
C MET A 494 26.24 2.33 -14.12
N ILE A 495 26.24 1.40 -15.09
CA ILE A 495 26.83 0.07 -14.93
C ILE A 495 28.31 0.18 -14.59
N THR A 496 29.05 1.07 -15.29
CA THR A 496 30.50 1.29 -15.06
C THR A 496 30.75 1.94 -13.69
N ALA A 497 29.91 2.91 -13.26
CA ALA A 497 30.03 3.54 -11.96
C ALA A 497 29.79 2.54 -10.82
N LEU A 498 28.77 1.69 -10.95
CA LEU A 498 28.42 0.68 -9.94
C LEU A 498 29.47 -0.42 -9.80
N GLY A 499 30.08 -0.85 -10.89
CA GLY A 499 31.16 -1.84 -10.91
C GLY A 499 30.74 -3.29 -10.68
N CYS A 500 29.47 -3.56 -10.42
CA CYS A 500 28.94 -4.89 -10.07
C CYS A 500 28.48 -5.73 -11.27
N GLY A 501 28.69 -5.26 -12.50
CA GLY A 501 28.21 -5.95 -13.71
C GLY A 501 26.68 -5.83 -13.90
N ILE A 502 26.13 -6.56 -14.87
CA ILE A 502 24.70 -6.53 -15.19
C ILE A 502 24.24 -7.89 -15.76
N GLY A 503 22.99 -8.26 -15.47
CA GLY A 503 22.35 -9.50 -15.95
C GLY A 503 22.66 -10.71 -15.08
N LYS A 504 22.03 -11.84 -15.38
CA LYS A 504 22.06 -13.03 -14.51
C LYS A 504 23.46 -13.66 -14.36
N ASP A 505 24.31 -13.55 -15.40
CA ASP A 505 25.59 -14.25 -15.45
C ASP A 505 26.77 -13.42 -14.92
N ASP A 506 26.69 -12.08 -15.02
CA ASP A 506 27.84 -11.19 -14.73
C ASP A 506 27.61 -10.30 -13.49
N PHE A 507 26.37 -10.24 -12.98
CA PHE A 507 26.03 -9.42 -11.84
C PHE A 507 26.58 -10.04 -10.55
N ASP A 508 27.45 -9.31 -9.87
CA ASP A 508 28.06 -9.71 -8.61
C ASP A 508 27.96 -8.55 -7.61
N VAL A 509 27.04 -8.67 -6.65
CA VAL A 509 26.83 -7.64 -5.66
C VAL A 509 28.04 -7.38 -4.77
N ALA A 510 28.93 -8.37 -4.60
CA ALA A 510 30.17 -8.18 -3.83
C ALA A 510 31.15 -7.19 -4.46
N LYS A 511 30.99 -6.90 -5.75
CA LYS A 511 31.78 -5.90 -6.49
C LYS A 511 31.16 -4.51 -6.50
N LEU A 512 30.04 -4.32 -5.81
CA LEU A 512 29.35 -3.02 -5.75
C LEU A 512 30.25 -1.98 -5.08
N ARG A 513 30.44 -0.84 -5.75
CA ARG A 513 31.33 0.23 -5.28
C ARG A 513 30.69 1.18 -4.28
N TYR A 514 29.36 1.25 -4.21
CA TYR A 514 28.60 2.14 -3.34
C TYR A 514 27.43 1.37 -2.76
N HIS A 515 27.39 1.20 -1.43
CA HIS A 515 26.27 0.47 -0.79
C HIS A 515 25.01 1.29 -0.63
N ARG A 516 25.04 2.61 -0.91
CA ARG A 516 23.87 3.47 -0.94
C ARG A 516 23.77 4.15 -2.31
N LEU A 517 22.72 3.77 -3.04
CA LEU A 517 22.37 4.33 -4.33
C LEU A 517 21.17 5.23 -4.15
N ILE A 518 21.36 6.54 -4.19
CA ILE A 518 20.34 7.53 -3.92
C ILE A 518 19.81 8.10 -5.23
N LEU A 519 18.55 7.83 -5.55
CA LEU A 519 17.83 8.41 -6.68
C LEU A 519 17.38 9.81 -6.31
N MET A 520 17.94 10.82 -6.97
CA MET A 520 17.69 12.23 -6.69
C MET A 520 17.09 12.89 -7.92
N THR A 521 15.78 12.84 -8.02
CA THR A 521 14.96 13.38 -9.12
C THR A 521 14.10 14.53 -8.62
N ASP A 522 13.70 15.40 -9.53
CA ASP A 522 12.80 16.49 -9.25
C ASP A 522 11.43 16.01 -8.74
N ALA A 523 10.72 16.85 -8.01
CA ALA A 523 9.39 16.53 -7.45
C ALA A 523 8.25 16.69 -8.48
N ASP A 524 8.57 16.90 -9.74
CA ASP A 524 7.62 17.06 -10.84
C ASP A 524 7.27 15.75 -11.55
N VAL A 525 6.45 15.83 -12.60
CA VAL A 525 5.99 14.67 -13.39
C VAL A 525 7.14 14.01 -14.14
N ASP A 526 8.09 14.79 -14.66
CA ASP A 526 9.23 14.26 -15.41
C ASP A 526 10.23 13.54 -14.49
N GLY A 527 10.53 14.11 -13.31
CA GLY A 527 11.34 13.46 -12.31
C GLY A 527 10.72 12.18 -11.76
N SER A 528 9.40 12.15 -11.59
CA SER A 528 8.67 10.92 -11.24
C SER A 528 8.80 9.84 -12.33
N HIS A 529 8.76 10.23 -13.60
CA HIS A 529 8.96 9.32 -14.73
C HIS A 529 10.40 8.78 -14.77
N ILE A 530 11.42 9.64 -14.61
CA ILE A 530 12.83 9.23 -14.57
C ILE A 530 13.08 8.27 -13.40
N ARG A 531 12.54 8.56 -12.22
CA ARG A 531 12.60 7.66 -11.07
C ARG A 531 12.02 6.29 -11.38
N THR A 532 10.85 6.25 -12.03
CA THR A 532 10.23 4.99 -12.46
C THR A 532 11.12 4.20 -13.41
N LEU A 533 11.72 4.86 -14.41
CA LEU A 533 12.62 4.21 -15.35
C LEU A 533 13.89 3.66 -14.66
N LEU A 534 14.47 4.40 -13.71
CA LEU A 534 15.61 3.95 -12.91
C LEU A 534 15.27 2.75 -12.05
N LEU A 535 14.13 2.81 -11.34
CA LEU A 535 13.66 1.68 -10.53
C LEU A 535 13.38 0.45 -11.40
N THR A 536 12.78 0.63 -12.57
CA THR A 536 12.56 -0.46 -13.54
C THR A 536 13.88 -1.09 -13.98
N PHE A 537 14.90 -0.27 -14.27
CA PHE A 537 16.23 -0.76 -14.62
C PHE A 537 16.85 -1.60 -13.48
N PHE A 538 16.83 -1.11 -12.24
CA PHE A 538 17.36 -1.86 -11.10
C PHE A 538 16.55 -3.11 -10.81
N PHE A 539 15.23 -3.04 -10.88
CA PHE A 539 14.34 -4.18 -10.64
C PHE A 539 14.56 -5.31 -11.65
N ARG A 540 14.73 -4.98 -12.94
CA ARG A 540 14.88 -5.99 -14.01
C ARG A 540 16.28 -6.55 -14.12
N HIS A 541 17.29 -5.75 -13.89
CA HIS A 541 18.68 -6.12 -14.20
C HIS A 541 19.61 -6.24 -13.00
N MET A 542 19.21 -5.69 -11.85
CA MET A 542 20.01 -5.67 -10.61
C MET A 542 19.12 -5.87 -9.37
N THR A 543 18.20 -6.82 -9.41
CA THR A 543 17.16 -7.07 -8.39
C THR A 543 17.74 -7.21 -6.97
N GLU A 544 18.91 -7.82 -6.83
CA GLU A 544 19.57 -8.00 -5.52
C GLU A 544 19.90 -6.66 -4.83
N LEU A 545 20.13 -5.57 -5.58
CA LEU A 545 20.34 -4.26 -4.98
C LEU A 545 19.09 -3.74 -4.26
N ILE A 546 17.91 -4.04 -4.80
CA ILE A 546 16.63 -3.68 -4.17
C ILE A 546 16.38 -4.60 -2.97
N LYS A 547 16.52 -5.91 -3.13
CA LYS A 547 16.30 -6.89 -2.06
C LYS A 547 17.19 -6.67 -0.85
N ARG A 548 18.43 -6.24 -1.06
CA ARG A 548 19.40 -5.95 0.01
C ARG A 548 19.28 -4.53 0.56
N GLY A 549 18.35 -3.71 0.07
CA GLY A 549 18.14 -2.35 0.56
C GLY A 549 19.22 -1.34 0.20
N HIS A 550 19.90 -1.52 -0.95
CA HIS A 550 20.93 -0.57 -1.41
C HIS A 550 20.36 0.64 -2.15
N VAL A 551 19.08 0.61 -2.56
CA VAL A 551 18.43 1.67 -3.34
C VAL A 551 17.60 2.58 -2.45
N TYR A 552 17.87 3.88 -2.52
CA TYR A 552 17.21 4.94 -1.72
C TYR A 552 16.62 5.99 -2.65
N ILE A 553 15.59 6.66 -2.19
CA ILE A 553 14.96 7.79 -2.89
C ILE A 553 15.13 9.03 -2.03
N ALA A 554 15.76 10.07 -2.60
CA ALA A 554 15.89 11.35 -1.93
C ALA A 554 14.52 12.03 -1.78
N GLN A 555 14.27 12.61 -0.62
CA GLN A 555 13.06 13.36 -0.31
C GLN A 555 13.43 14.81 0.03
N PRO A 556 13.56 15.68 -0.96
CA PRO A 556 13.85 17.07 -0.70
C PRO A 556 12.68 17.75 0.04
N PRO A 557 12.91 18.82 0.84
CA PRO A 557 11.85 19.53 1.51
C PRO A 557 10.92 20.21 0.50
N LEU A 558 9.62 20.22 0.80
CA LEU A 558 8.62 20.87 -0.07
C LEU A 558 8.53 22.37 0.13
N PHE A 559 8.82 22.85 1.35
CA PHE A 559 8.70 24.27 1.66
C PHE A 559 9.93 24.78 2.39
N LYS A 560 10.25 26.04 2.14
CA LYS A 560 11.13 26.90 2.93
C LYS A 560 10.31 28.07 3.43
N ILE A 561 10.35 28.31 4.73
CA ILE A 561 9.76 29.51 5.33
C ILE A 561 10.89 30.41 5.84
N LYS A 562 10.77 31.70 5.58
CA LYS A 562 11.76 32.71 5.96
C LYS A 562 11.10 33.92 6.62
N LYS A 563 11.72 34.44 7.71
CA LYS A 563 11.37 35.69 8.32
C LYS A 563 12.63 36.34 8.88
N GLY A 564 13.11 37.39 8.22
CA GLY A 564 14.39 38.00 8.60
C GLY A 564 15.55 37.01 8.51
N ARG A 565 16.24 36.75 9.63
CA ARG A 565 17.32 35.74 9.71
C ARG A 565 16.85 34.34 9.96
N PHE A 566 15.58 34.13 10.31
CA PHE A 566 15.02 32.80 10.57
C PHE A 566 14.69 32.11 9.26
N GLU A 567 15.25 30.92 9.06
CA GLU A 567 14.92 30.01 7.94
C GLU A 567 14.63 28.62 8.49
N GLN A 568 13.57 27.98 7.95
CA GLN A 568 13.22 26.60 8.28
C GLN A 568 12.77 25.86 7.02
N TYR A 569 13.24 24.63 6.88
CA TYR A 569 12.80 23.70 5.82
C TYR A 569 11.74 22.77 6.37
N ILE A 570 10.71 22.51 5.59
CA ILE A 570 9.53 21.73 5.97
C ILE A 570 9.31 20.62 4.95
N LYS A 571 9.13 19.40 5.44
CA LYS A 571 9.09 18.19 4.62
C LYS A 571 7.80 18.04 3.81
N ASN A 572 6.65 18.34 4.43
CA ASN A 572 5.32 18.08 3.86
C ASN A 572 4.28 19.09 4.32
N GLU A 573 3.08 19.00 3.75
CA GLU A 573 1.97 19.92 4.05
C GLU A 573 1.49 19.81 5.49
N ALA A 574 1.47 18.62 6.10
CA ALA A 574 1.03 18.44 7.49
C ALA A 574 1.97 19.15 8.49
N GLU A 575 3.28 19.05 8.29
CA GLU A 575 4.25 19.80 9.10
C GLU A 575 4.13 21.30 8.88
N PHE A 576 3.88 21.72 7.64
CA PHE A 576 3.65 23.12 7.30
C PHE A 576 2.44 23.70 8.06
N LEU A 577 1.30 22.99 8.07
CA LEU A 577 0.11 23.40 8.81
C LEU A 577 0.38 23.52 10.31
N LYS A 578 1.06 22.54 10.92
CA LYS A 578 1.42 22.60 12.34
C LYS A 578 2.25 23.82 12.70
N VAL A 579 3.22 24.16 11.85
CA VAL A 579 4.06 25.35 12.05
C VAL A 579 3.23 26.63 11.91
N MET A 580 2.34 26.72 10.92
CA MET A 580 1.50 27.90 10.70
C MET A 580 0.52 28.11 11.86
N VAL A 581 -0.17 27.06 12.29
CA VAL A 581 -1.11 27.13 13.43
C VAL A 581 -0.41 27.55 14.71
N LYS A 582 0.71 26.92 15.06
CA LYS A 582 1.47 27.27 16.27
C LYS A 582 1.84 28.74 16.29
N ARG A 583 2.30 29.28 15.17
CA ARG A 583 2.72 30.68 15.08
C ARG A 583 1.57 31.67 15.09
N ALA A 584 0.44 31.31 14.45
CA ALA A 584 -0.75 32.14 14.53
C ALA A 584 -1.25 32.25 15.97
N SER A 585 -1.26 31.13 16.70
CA SER A 585 -1.73 31.04 18.09
C SER A 585 -0.90 31.89 19.08
N GLU A 586 0.32 32.30 18.74
CA GLU A 586 1.16 33.20 19.56
C GLU A 586 0.69 34.67 19.49
N GLY A 587 -0.13 35.02 18.48
CA GLY A 587 -0.49 36.42 18.23
C GLY A 587 -1.99 36.70 18.19
N ILE A 588 -2.84 35.68 18.37
CA ILE A 588 -4.30 35.82 18.36
C ILE A 588 -4.93 35.10 19.51
N THR A 589 -6.11 35.58 19.91
CA THR A 589 -7.00 34.94 20.86
C THR A 589 -8.36 34.71 20.20
N VAL A 590 -9.04 33.66 20.56
CA VAL A 590 -10.35 33.29 19.99
C VAL A 590 -11.36 33.18 21.12
N ARG A 591 -12.49 33.88 20.97
CA ARG A 591 -13.69 33.69 21.83
C ARG A 591 -14.74 32.94 21.00
N HIS A 592 -15.47 32.04 21.62
CA HIS A 592 -16.52 31.26 20.97
C HIS A 592 -17.86 31.40 21.73
N GLY A 593 -18.96 31.38 20.98
CA GLY A 593 -20.31 31.52 21.51
C GLY A 593 -20.59 32.88 22.17
N GLU A 594 -21.76 33.02 22.77
CA GLU A 594 -22.20 34.27 23.44
C GLU A 594 -21.56 34.49 24.83
N GLY A 595 -20.90 33.48 25.38
CA GLY A 595 -20.49 33.45 26.79
C GLY A 595 -19.03 33.68 27.09
N ALA A 596 -18.15 33.87 26.10
CA ALA A 596 -16.81 34.43 26.20
C ALA A 596 -15.73 33.69 26.96
N GLU A 597 -15.65 32.39 26.92
CA GLU A 597 -14.37 31.73 27.24
C GLU A 597 -13.35 32.06 26.15
N MET A 598 -12.17 32.53 26.60
CA MET A 598 -11.10 32.94 25.71
C MET A 598 -10.10 31.81 25.56
N ILE A 599 -9.81 31.44 24.31
CA ILE A 599 -8.85 30.42 23.98
C ILE A 599 -7.63 31.09 23.37
N ASP A 600 -6.43 30.90 23.97
CA ASP A 600 -5.18 31.49 23.50
C ASP A 600 -3.99 30.54 23.56
N GLY A 601 -2.86 30.95 23.02
CA GLY A 601 -1.55 30.32 23.14
C GLY A 601 -1.57 28.80 22.93
N ALA A 602 -1.12 28.04 23.92
CA ALA A 602 -1.02 26.58 23.85
C ALA A 602 -2.41 25.89 23.77
N THR A 603 -3.42 26.50 24.38
CA THR A 603 -4.81 25.98 24.35
C THR A 603 -5.39 26.13 22.95
N LEU A 604 -5.18 27.29 22.31
CA LEU A 604 -5.58 27.52 20.92
C LEU A 604 -4.84 26.58 19.95
N THR A 605 -3.54 26.39 20.13
CA THR A 605 -2.77 25.46 19.32
C THR A 605 -3.30 24.04 19.41
N ARG A 606 -3.67 23.58 20.61
CA ARG A 606 -4.24 22.25 20.85
C ARG A 606 -5.63 22.14 20.24
N PHE A 607 -6.49 23.12 20.47
CA PHE A 607 -7.82 23.19 19.88
C PHE A 607 -7.76 23.13 18.35
N MET A 608 -6.89 23.94 17.71
CA MET A 608 -6.72 23.94 16.27
C MET A 608 -6.19 22.60 15.73
N GLY A 609 -5.33 21.91 16.47
CA GLY A 609 -4.86 20.58 16.14
C GLY A 609 -5.99 19.54 16.16
N HIS A 610 -6.84 19.55 17.18
CA HIS A 610 -8.01 18.68 17.25
C HIS A 610 -9.08 19.06 16.23
N LEU A 611 -9.22 20.34 15.92
CA LEU A 611 -10.13 20.83 14.90
C LEU A 611 -9.71 20.36 13.50
N ASP A 612 -8.42 20.37 13.16
CA ASP A 612 -7.89 19.82 11.92
C ASP A 612 -8.25 18.32 11.77
N GLU A 613 -7.99 17.54 12.83
CA GLU A 613 -8.33 16.13 12.85
C GLU A 613 -9.85 15.89 12.76
N TYR A 614 -10.66 16.69 13.46
CA TYR A 614 -12.11 16.62 13.38
C TYR A 614 -12.61 16.94 11.97
N LEU A 615 -12.17 18.06 11.39
CA LEU A 615 -12.54 18.46 10.02
C LEU A 615 -12.15 17.42 8.98
N GLY A 616 -11.00 16.76 9.16
CA GLY A 616 -10.56 15.68 8.29
C GLY A 616 -11.50 14.46 8.30
N PHE A 617 -12.08 14.09 9.46
CA PHE A 617 -13.10 13.04 9.56
C PHE A 617 -14.50 13.53 9.20
N PHE A 618 -14.83 14.77 9.56
CA PHE A 618 -16.07 15.43 9.17
C PHE A 618 -16.25 15.43 7.66
N ASP A 619 -15.23 15.82 6.90
CA ASP A 619 -15.24 15.81 5.43
C ASP A 619 -15.47 14.40 4.85
N LYS A 620 -14.98 13.35 5.53
CA LYS A 620 -15.21 11.97 5.11
C LYS A 620 -16.66 11.54 5.30
N VAL A 621 -17.25 11.89 6.44
CA VAL A 621 -18.68 11.63 6.74
C VAL A 621 -19.55 12.47 5.81
N ASP A 622 -19.21 13.75 5.60
CA ASP A 622 -19.95 14.64 4.72
C ASP A 622 -19.94 14.19 3.25
N LYS A 623 -18.88 13.56 2.77
CA LYS A 623 -18.87 12.93 1.44
C LYS A 623 -19.93 11.85 1.27
N ARG A 624 -20.36 11.16 2.33
CA ARG A 624 -21.49 10.21 2.32
C ARG A 624 -22.84 10.92 2.43
N ILE A 625 -22.92 11.88 3.32
CA ILE A 625 -24.15 12.63 3.63
C ILE A 625 -24.42 13.68 2.54
N ARG A 626 -23.36 14.35 2.02
CA ARG A 626 -23.42 15.43 1.03
C ARG A 626 -24.23 16.63 1.46
N ASN A 627 -24.20 16.94 2.73
CA ASN A 627 -24.80 18.13 3.29
C ASN A 627 -24.11 18.46 4.61
N GLU A 628 -23.28 19.49 4.61
CA GLU A 628 -22.46 19.91 5.74
C GLU A 628 -23.29 20.16 7.01
N LYS A 629 -24.47 20.79 6.86
CA LYS A 629 -25.36 21.07 8.01
C LYS A 629 -26.01 19.79 8.58
N VAL A 630 -26.34 18.83 7.72
CA VAL A 630 -26.80 17.52 8.18
C VAL A 630 -25.69 16.82 8.95
N THR A 631 -24.46 16.90 8.47
CA THR A 631 -23.30 16.27 9.14
C THR A 631 -23.01 16.95 10.49
N GLU A 632 -23.14 18.29 10.59
CA GLU A 632 -23.06 19.00 11.87
C GLU A 632 -24.14 18.57 12.86
N LEU A 633 -25.40 18.48 12.40
CA LEU A 633 -26.51 18.03 13.25
C LEU A 633 -26.36 16.56 13.67
N LEU A 634 -25.83 15.73 12.78
CA LEU A 634 -25.54 14.33 13.09
C LEU A 634 -24.45 14.21 14.16
N ALA A 635 -23.41 15.04 14.13
CA ALA A 635 -22.40 15.08 15.18
C ALA A 635 -23.01 15.52 16.53
N LYS A 636 -23.87 16.55 16.52
CA LYS A 636 -24.56 17.04 17.73
C LYS A 636 -25.55 16.04 18.32
N ALA A 637 -26.17 15.19 17.48
CA ALA A 637 -27.09 14.15 17.93
C ALA A 637 -26.41 13.01 18.70
N GLU A 638 -25.08 12.89 18.61
CA GLU A 638 -24.28 11.88 19.31
C GLU A 638 -24.85 10.45 19.19
N LEU A 639 -25.18 10.03 17.95
CA LEU A 639 -25.65 8.68 17.65
C LEU A 639 -24.49 7.69 17.60
N THR A 640 -23.99 7.24 18.75
CA THR A 640 -22.75 6.47 18.84
C THR A 640 -22.94 5.00 19.20
N LYS A 641 -24.12 4.62 19.68
CA LYS A 641 -24.42 3.28 20.16
C LYS A 641 -25.52 2.64 19.35
N ARG A 642 -25.48 1.32 19.19
CA ARG A 642 -26.57 0.58 18.53
C ARG A 642 -27.92 0.82 19.21
N THR A 643 -27.95 1.01 20.53
CA THR A 643 -29.16 1.37 21.30
C THR A 643 -29.79 2.69 20.89
N ASP A 644 -29.05 3.60 20.25
CA ASP A 644 -29.60 4.86 19.72
C ASP A 644 -30.45 4.62 18.45
N PHE A 645 -30.33 3.45 17.84
CA PHE A 645 -31.09 3.00 16.65
C PHE A 645 -32.08 1.88 16.94
N VAL A 646 -32.26 1.47 18.21
CA VAL A 646 -33.17 0.39 18.63
C VAL A 646 -34.09 0.92 19.69
N SER A 647 -35.39 0.62 19.59
CA SER A 647 -36.33 0.91 20.63
C SER A 647 -36.57 -0.30 21.53
N THR A 648 -36.96 -0.07 22.77
CA THR A 648 -37.37 -1.10 23.75
C THR A 648 -38.68 -1.77 23.39
N GLU A 649 -39.57 -1.06 22.67
CA GLU A 649 -40.81 -1.59 22.11
C GLU A 649 -40.72 -1.64 20.57
N GLU A 650 -41.14 -2.75 19.95
CA GLU A 650 -41.01 -2.98 18.51
C GLU A 650 -41.68 -1.93 17.60
N SER A 651 -42.63 -1.18 18.12
CA SER A 651 -43.37 -0.15 17.39
C SER A 651 -42.93 1.28 17.64
N GLU A 652 -42.06 1.52 18.60
CA GLU A 652 -41.60 2.88 18.94
C GLU A 652 -40.31 3.29 18.21
N ILE A 653 -40.29 4.50 17.69
CA ILE A 653 -39.13 5.09 17.05
C ILE A 653 -38.19 5.60 18.15
N PRO A 654 -36.86 5.35 18.05
CA PRO A 654 -35.87 5.88 18.99
C PRO A 654 -35.93 7.41 19.11
N VAL A 655 -35.93 7.90 20.35
CA VAL A 655 -36.10 9.34 20.67
C VAL A 655 -35.06 10.21 19.93
N LYS A 656 -33.81 9.80 19.94
CA LYS A 656 -32.74 10.54 19.25
C LYS A 656 -32.96 10.68 17.74
N LEU A 657 -33.57 9.69 17.08
CA LEU A 657 -33.92 9.80 15.66
C LEU A 657 -35.08 10.75 15.41
N ILE A 658 -36.02 10.82 16.36
CA ILE A 658 -37.10 11.81 16.29
C ILE A 658 -36.54 13.22 16.46
N GLU A 659 -35.65 13.44 17.43
CA GLU A 659 -35.00 14.72 17.68
C GLU A 659 -34.16 15.15 16.49
N LEU A 660 -33.33 14.24 15.97
CA LEU A 660 -32.54 14.51 14.77
C LEU A 660 -33.42 14.88 13.57
N ARG A 661 -34.51 14.12 13.36
CA ARG A 661 -35.42 14.43 12.25
C ARG A 661 -36.07 15.80 12.43
N ALA A 662 -36.45 16.18 13.64
CA ALA A 662 -37.00 17.51 13.94
C ALA A 662 -35.96 18.60 13.63
N ALA A 663 -34.73 18.44 14.08
CA ALA A 663 -33.64 19.36 13.79
C ALA A 663 -33.32 19.47 12.28
N LEU A 664 -33.33 18.35 11.55
CA LEU A 664 -33.16 18.34 10.10
C LEU A 664 -34.30 19.09 9.39
N GLY A 665 -35.53 19.01 9.90
CA GLY A 665 -36.69 19.72 9.34
C GLY A 665 -36.60 21.26 9.43
N THR A 666 -35.68 21.81 10.23
CA THR A 666 -35.49 23.26 10.38
C THR A 666 -34.47 23.85 9.42
N LEU A 667 -33.77 23.02 8.62
CA LEU A 667 -32.75 23.50 7.72
C LEU A 667 -33.32 24.34 6.56
N ALA A 668 -32.75 25.56 6.39
CA ALA A 668 -33.10 26.49 5.34
C ALA A 668 -32.17 26.35 4.13
N GLU A 669 -32.50 27.01 3.02
CA GLU A 669 -31.58 27.11 1.87
C GLU A 669 -30.23 27.73 2.28
N PRO A 670 -29.09 27.29 1.70
CA PRO A 670 -28.96 26.32 0.60
C PRO A 670 -28.88 24.84 1.05
N PHE A 671 -29.07 24.54 2.31
CA PHE A 671 -28.90 23.21 2.89
C PHE A 671 -30.20 22.38 2.94
N GLN A 672 -31.26 22.88 2.34
CA GLN A 672 -32.54 22.21 2.28
C GLN A 672 -32.50 20.98 1.34
N PHE A 673 -33.20 19.92 1.73
CA PHE A 673 -33.33 18.71 0.91
C PHE A 673 -34.70 18.67 0.21
N ARG A 674 -34.81 17.86 -0.86
CA ARG A 674 -36.07 17.69 -1.60
C ARG A 674 -37.14 16.98 -0.79
N ALA A 675 -36.75 16.01 0.03
CA ALA A 675 -37.67 15.27 0.89
C ALA A 675 -36.93 14.75 2.13
N LEU A 676 -37.61 14.79 3.26
CA LEU A 676 -37.16 14.18 4.51
C LEU A 676 -38.13 13.02 4.82
N GLY A 677 -37.60 11.80 4.88
CA GLY A 677 -38.35 10.60 5.13
C GLY A 677 -38.85 10.49 6.60
N GLN A 678 -39.71 9.54 6.84
CA GLN A 678 -39.98 9.09 8.21
C GLN A 678 -38.92 8.06 8.60
N PRO A 679 -38.61 7.90 9.89
CA PRO A 679 -37.78 6.80 10.33
C PRO A 679 -38.45 5.45 9.94
N GLU A 680 -37.63 4.58 9.32
CA GLU A 680 -38.02 3.27 8.84
C GLU A 680 -37.27 2.18 9.58
N ARG A 681 -37.93 1.07 9.91
CA ARG A 681 -37.30 -0.07 10.57
C ARG A 681 -36.66 -0.98 9.53
N ASP A 682 -35.40 -1.30 9.73
CA ASP A 682 -34.70 -2.35 9.00
C ASP A 682 -34.94 -3.69 9.72
N GLU A 683 -35.67 -4.56 9.09
CA GLU A 683 -36.07 -5.85 9.68
C GLU A 683 -34.88 -6.85 9.72
N GLU A 684 -33.90 -6.70 8.85
CA GLU A 684 -32.72 -7.57 8.80
C GLU A 684 -31.80 -7.32 10.00
N HIS A 685 -31.60 -6.06 10.34
CA HIS A 685 -30.68 -5.67 11.41
C HIS A 685 -31.40 -5.26 12.70
N GLN A 686 -32.73 -5.24 12.70
CA GLN A 686 -33.57 -4.80 13.84
C GLN A 686 -33.21 -3.40 14.34
N THR A 687 -32.89 -2.49 13.42
CA THR A 687 -32.54 -1.10 13.71
C THR A 687 -33.42 -0.13 12.94
N TRP A 688 -33.51 1.10 13.42
CA TRP A 688 -34.22 2.17 12.74
C TRP A 688 -33.24 3.00 11.89
N SER A 689 -33.70 3.54 10.77
CA SER A 689 -32.95 4.42 9.88
C SER A 689 -33.79 5.63 9.50
N LEU A 690 -33.12 6.75 9.23
CA LEU A 690 -33.71 7.97 8.71
C LEU A 690 -33.15 8.26 7.31
N SER A 691 -34.01 8.46 6.33
CA SER A 691 -33.62 8.77 4.97
C SER A 691 -34.02 10.19 4.59
N PHE A 692 -33.22 10.82 3.71
CA PHE A 692 -33.57 12.08 3.06
C PHE A 692 -33.08 12.10 1.62
N THR A 693 -33.73 12.90 0.78
CA THR A 693 -33.33 13.08 -0.62
C THR A 693 -32.58 14.39 -0.76
N ASP A 694 -31.31 14.33 -1.18
CA ASP A 694 -30.47 15.50 -1.34
C ASP A 694 -30.94 16.40 -2.50
N ALA A 695 -30.33 17.58 -2.64
CA ALA A 695 -30.69 18.55 -3.67
C ALA A 695 -30.52 18.00 -5.11
N GLN A 696 -29.67 17.02 -5.31
CA GLN A 696 -29.42 16.33 -6.59
C GLN A 696 -30.42 15.20 -6.86
N GLY A 697 -31.22 14.80 -5.89
CA GLY A 697 -32.24 13.75 -6.00
C GLY A 697 -31.73 12.36 -5.55
N ALA A 698 -30.54 12.26 -4.96
CA ALA A 698 -30.04 11.00 -4.39
C ALA A 698 -30.59 10.79 -2.97
N VAL A 699 -31.01 9.56 -2.69
CA VAL A 699 -31.44 9.18 -1.35
C VAL A 699 -30.23 8.92 -0.47
N ARG A 700 -30.15 9.60 0.66
CA ARG A 700 -29.16 9.41 1.71
C ARG A 700 -29.81 8.79 2.93
N ARG A 701 -29.07 7.93 3.63
CA ARG A 701 -29.58 7.21 4.79
C ARG A 701 -28.67 7.43 6.00
N ILE A 702 -29.29 7.71 7.14
CA ILE A 702 -28.65 7.76 8.44
C ILE A 702 -29.15 6.51 9.19
N ASP A 703 -28.27 5.54 9.32
CA ASP A 703 -28.54 4.22 9.89
C ASP A 703 -27.42 3.77 10.83
N TRP A 704 -27.58 2.61 11.43
CA TRP A 704 -26.55 2.02 12.25
C TRP A 704 -25.26 1.74 11.46
N ALA A 705 -25.33 1.38 10.18
CA ALA A 705 -24.16 1.13 9.36
C ALA A 705 -23.29 2.40 9.21
N LEU A 706 -23.91 3.57 9.04
CA LEU A 706 -23.22 4.86 9.06
C LEU A 706 -22.59 5.14 10.42
N ALA A 707 -23.37 4.98 11.51
CA ALA A 707 -22.89 5.28 12.87
C ALA A 707 -21.84 4.28 13.37
N ALA A 708 -21.89 3.03 12.90
CA ALA A 708 -20.88 2.01 13.17
C ALA A 708 -19.61 2.20 12.34
N SER A 709 -19.68 3.00 11.26
CA SER A 709 -18.52 3.25 10.40
C SER A 709 -17.39 3.92 11.18
N ALA A 710 -16.19 3.58 10.81
CA ALA A 710 -15.03 4.04 11.55
C ALA A 710 -14.76 5.54 11.37
N GLU A 711 -15.08 6.10 10.21
CA GLU A 711 -15.00 7.55 10.01
C GLU A 711 -15.95 8.32 10.94
N TYR A 712 -17.18 7.82 11.11
CA TYR A 712 -18.13 8.43 12.04
C TYR A 712 -17.67 8.28 13.49
N LYS A 713 -17.26 7.08 13.92
CA LYS A 713 -16.70 6.84 15.25
C LYS A 713 -15.51 7.75 15.54
N GLN A 714 -14.57 7.87 14.60
CA GLN A 714 -13.41 8.75 14.75
C GLN A 714 -13.81 10.22 14.76
N MET A 715 -14.73 10.65 13.91
CA MET A 715 -15.33 11.98 13.95
C MET A 715 -15.88 12.28 15.35
N MET A 716 -16.66 11.36 15.92
CA MET A 716 -17.24 11.54 17.25
C MET A 716 -16.21 11.56 18.38
N VAL A 717 -15.17 10.75 18.31
CA VAL A 717 -14.03 10.80 19.25
C VAL A 717 -13.35 12.17 19.20
N LYS A 718 -13.12 12.74 18.00
CA LYS A 718 -12.52 14.07 17.87
C LYS A 718 -13.52 15.17 18.24
N PHE A 719 -14.78 15.03 17.89
CA PHE A 719 -15.85 15.94 18.30
C PHE A 719 -15.93 16.08 19.82
N ALA A 720 -15.90 14.99 20.55
CA ALA A 720 -15.97 14.99 22.02
C ALA A 720 -14.83 15.80 22.68
N LEU A 721 -13.68 15.97 22.00
CA LEU A 721 -12.53 16.75 22.51
C LEU A 721 -12.71 18.26 22.35
N ILE A 722 -13.60 18.69 21.45
CA ILE A 722 -13.73 20.10 21.05
C ILE A 722 -15.20 20.61 21.07
N LYS A 723 -16.17 19.75 21.37
CA LYS A 723 -17.60 20.09 21.27
C LYS A 723 -17.98 21.37 22.02
N ASP A 724 -17.41 21.56 23.21
CA ASP A 724 -17.70 22.73 24.04
C ASP A 724 -17.10 24.04 23.47
N GLN A 725 -16.21 23.95 22.50
CA GLN A 725 -15.50 25.06 21.85
C GLN A 725 -15.95 25.27 20.39
N LEU A 726 -16.91 24.46 19.91
CA LEU A 726 -17.38 24.51 18.50
C LEU A 726 -18.60 25.41 18.27
N GLU A 727 -19.01 26.20 19.26
CA GLU A 727 -20.17 27.09 19.14
C GLU A 727 -19.80 28.42 18.47
N PRO A 728 -20.35 28.73 17.28
CA PRO A 728 -20.21 30.06 16.69
C PRO A 728 -21.06 31.11 17.44
N PRO A 729 -20.78 32.41 17.28
CA PRO A 729 -19.74 33.00 16.47
C PRO A 729 -18.35 32.89 17.10
N PHE A 730 -17.30 32.83 16.26
CA PHE A 730 -15.92 32.88 16.70
C PHE A 730 -15.39 34.29 16.51
N LEU A 731 -15.11 34.97 17.62
CA LEU A 731 -14.51 36.34 17.61
C LEU A 731 -13.01 36.22 17.80
N ILE A 732 -12.26 36.67 16.82
CA ILE A 732 -10.78 36.61 16.78
C ILE A 732 -10.24 37.98 17.14
N GLU A 733 -9.54 38.06 18.26
CA GLU A 733 -8.87 39.25 18.75
C GLU A 733 -7.36 39.12 18.59
N TYR A 734 -6.67 40.23 18.38
CA TYR A 734 -5.23 40.25 18.29
C TYR A 734 -4.60 40.61 19.64
N ALA A 735 -3.64 39.77 20.07
CA ALA A 735 -2.89 40.07 21.31
C ALA A 735 -2.16 41.41 21.16
N SER A 736 -2.37 42.30 22.12
CA SER A 736 -1.64 43.56 22.14
C SER A 736 -0.18 43.27 22.50
N LYS A 737 0.75 43.47 21.56
CA LYS A 737 2.18 43.34 21.83
C LYS A 737 2.58 44.37 22.85
N THR A 738 3.16 43.93 23.96
CA THR A 738 3.78 44.82 24.94
C THR A 738 5.05 45.41 24.35
N VAL A 739 5.37 46.68 24.70
CA VAL A 739 6.46 47.48 24.14
C VAL A 739 7.86 46.83 24.26
N ALA A 740 8.01 45.80 25.10
CA ALA A 740 9.25 45.02 25.23
C ALA A 740 9.51 44.06 24.05
N GLU A 741 8.47 43.52 23.38
CA GLU A 741 8.62 42.60 22.26
C GLU A 741 8.84 43.31 20.93
N VAL A 742 8.37 44.55 20.81
CA VAL A 742 8.62 45.38 19.61
C VAL A 742 10.07 45.85 19.53
N ALA A 743 10.73 46.04 20.71
CA ALA A 743 12.14 46.44 20.76
C ALA A 743 13.13 45.31 20.42
N SER A 744 12.72 44.01 20.59
CA SER A 744 13.54 42.87 20.19
C SER A 744 13.43 42.56 18.69
N ASP A 745 12.30 42.86 18.06
CA ASP A 745 12.12 42.68 16.61
C ASP A 745 12.82 43.78 15.76
N GLU A 746 13.07 44.97 16.33
CA GLU A 746 13.81 46.07 15.66
C GLU A 746 15.32 46.09 16.01
N ALA A 747 15.74 45.50 17.15
CA ALA A 747 17.16 45.49 17.57
C ALA A 747 18.01 44.44 16.81
N ASP A 748 17.41 43.46 16.15
CA ASP A 748 18.13 42.46 15.34
C ASP A 748 18.45 42.94 13.91
N ALA A 749 18.13 44.21 13.55
CA ALA A 749 18.31 44.67 12.18
C ALA A 749 19.61 45.48 11.91
N ASP A 750 20.28 46.03 12.94
CA ASP A 750 21.51 46.79 12.74
C ASP A 750 22.43 46.65 13.95
N THR A 751 23.51 45.88 13.86
CA THR A 751 24.85 46.19 14.39
C THR A 751 25.83 45.06 14.12
N GLU A 752 26.63 45.18 13.08
CA GLU A 752 28.06 44.83 13.10
C GLU A 752 28.83 46.15 13.21
N ALA A 753 29.58 46.34 14.27
CA ALA A 753 30.96 46.82 14.37
C ALA A 753 31.27 47.56 15.67
N THR A 754 32.34 47.15 16.31
CA THR A 754 33.27 47.83 17.18
C THR A 754 32.82 48.20 18.61
N GLY A 755 33.59 47.61 19.56
CA GLY A 755 33.56 47.91 20.98
C GLY A 755 34.09 49.28 21.29
N GLU A 756 33.52 49.84 22.36
CA GLU A 756 34.16 50.50 23.49
C GLU A 756 33.10 51.15 24.37
N ALA A 757 33.33 51.03 25.66
CA ALA A 757 32.45 51.54 26.72
C ALA A 757 32.39 53.07 26.75
N ILE A 758 31.25 53.62 27.19
CA ILE A 758 31.15 54.77 28.15
C ILE A 758 29.70 54.84 28.70
N GLU A 759 29.60 54.86 30.03
CA GLU A 759 28.45 55.24 30.83
C GLU A 759 27.97 56.65 30.48
N THR A 760 26.67 56.89 30.47
CA THR A 760 26.02 57.90 31.32
C THR A 760 24.55 58.08 31.02
N ALA A 761 23.79 58.23 32.05
CA ALA A 761 22.38 58.44 32.20
C ALA A 761 21.78 59.62 31.42
N ALA A 762 20.54 59.40 30.94
CA ALA A 762 19.45 60.39 31.00
C ALA A 762 18.10 59.79 30.74
N ALA A 763 17.21 59.92 31.70
CA ALA A 763 15.80 59.59 31.63
C ALA A 763 15.12 60.38 30.50
N LYS A 764 14.38 59.66 29.60
CA LYS A 764 13.38 60.28 28.72
C LYS A 764 12.04 59.59 28.90
N ALA A 765 11.02 60.40 29.01
CA ALA A 765 9.64 60.13 29.32
C ALA A 765 9.01 59.05 28.40
N PRO A 766 7.94 58.33 28.83
CA PRO A 766 7.32 57.29 28.08
C PRO A 766 6.62 57.84 26.83
N LYS A 767 7.07 57.42 25.65
CA LYS A 767 6.34 57.60 24.40
C LYS A 767 5.09 56.72 24.46
N LYS A 768 3.94 57.34 24.25
CA LYS A 768 2.61 56.69 24.18
C LYS A 768 2.67 55.49 23.24
N ALA A 769 2.26 54.34 23.78
CA ALA A 769 2.04 53.13 23.00
C ALA A 769 0.98 53.38 21.90
N VAL A 770 1.35 53.26 20.68
CA VAL A 770 0.38 53.23 19.55
C VAL A 770 -0.29 51.85 19.63
N LYS A 771 -1.50 51.84 20.20
CA LYS A 771 -2.40 50.69 20.06
C LYS A 771 -2.76 50.58 18.58
N ALA A 772 -2.19 49.61 17.87
CA ALA A 772 -2.76 49.17 16.62
C ALA A 772 -4.02 48.35 16.97
N ASN A 773 -5.13 49.04 17.13
CA ASN A 773 -6.45 48.45 17.28
C ASN A 773 -6.81 47.85 15.90
N ARG A 774 -6.46 46.59 15.67
CA ARG A 774 -7.11 45.84 14.59
C ARG A 774 -8.49 45.47 15.10
N GLU A 775 -9.52 45.74 14.29
CA GLU A 775 -10.88 45.33 14.62
C GLU A 775 -10.96 43.83 14.77
N PRO A 776 -11.69 43.31 15.75
CA PRO A 776 -11.94 41.87 15.90
C PRO A 776 -12.57 41.32 14.64
N VAL A 777 -12.20 40.11 14.27
CA VAL A 777 -12.75 39.41 13.10
C VAL A 777 -13.67 38.29 13.56
N GLU A 778 -14.90 38.33 13.07
CA GLU A 778 -15.90 37.31 13.36
C GLU A 778 -15.95 36.24 12.29
N LYS A 779 -16.09 34.96 12.71
CA LYS A 779 -16.25 33.80 11.83
C LYS A 779 -17.46 32.97 12.28
N GLN A 780 -18.23 32.50 11.30
CA GLN A 780 -19.49 31.83 11.54
C GLN A 780 -19.41 30.28 11.52
N SER A 781 -18.26 29.74 11.16
CA SER A 781 -18.04 28.29 11.17
C SER A 781 -16.63 27.95 11.68
N ALA A 782 -16.50 26.75 12.21
CA ALA A 782 -15.22 26.22 12.66
C ALA A 782 -14.20 26.07 11.50
N ARG A 783 -14.70 25.79 10.30
CA ARG A 783 -13.88 25.73 9.07
C ARG A 783 -13.32 27.09 8.72
N GLU A 784 -14.17 28.12 8.71
CA GLU A 784 -13.70 29.50 8.45
C GLU A 784 -12.68 29.99 9.50
N LEU A 785 -12.89 29.60 10.76
CA LEU A 785 -11.92 29.86 11.82
C LEU A 785 -10.57 29.19 11.51
N PHE A 786 -10.58 27.90 11.18
CA PHE A 786 -9.37 27.14 10.89
C PHE A 786 -8.58 27.76 9.71
N GLU A 787 -9.25 28.00 8.60
CA GLU A 787 -8.64 28.60 7.40
C GLU A 787 -8.06 29.99 7.71
N TYR A 788 -8.77 30.80 8.47
CA TYR A 788 -8.31 32.12 8.86
C TYR A 788 -7.06 32.08 9.73
N VAL A 789 -7.01 31.19 10.73
CA VAL A 789 -5.85 31.00 11.60
C VAL A 789 -4.63 30.57 10.80
N VAL A 790 -4.78 29.60 9.89
CA VAL A 790 -3.70 29.15 9.01
C VAL A 790 -3.20 30.28 8.11
N GLU A 791 -4.11 31.09 7.57
CA GLU A 791 -3.76 32.24 6.74
C GLU A 791 -3.00 33.33 7.54
N GLN A 792 -3.40 33.60 8.77
CA GLN A 792 -2.65 34.52 9.64
C GLN A 792 -1.22 34.01 9.91
N GLY A 793 -1.04 32.72 10.13
CA GLY A 793 0.27 32.11 10.28
C GLY A 793 1.18 32.31 9.06
N LYS A 794 0.61 32.28 7.85
CA LYS A 794 1.35 32.52 6.59
C LYS A 794 1.78 33.96 6.41
N LYS A 795 0.99 34.96 6.82
CA LYS A 795 1.23 36.39 6.57
C LYS A 795 2.56 36.92 7.14
N ALA A 796 3.13 36.25 8.14
CA ALA A 796 4.36 36.64 8.78
C ALA A 796 5.63 36.12 8.08
N PHE A 797 5.50 35.26 7.06
CA PHE A 797 6.61 34.54 6.45
C PHE A 797 6.62 34.72 4.94
N ASP A 798 7.82 34.77 4.39
CA ASP A 798 8.07 34.46 3.00
C ASP A 798 8.08 32.93 2.86
N VAL A 799 7.11 32.37 2.12
CA VAL A 799 6.92 30.95 1.92
C VAL A 799 7.33 30.60 0.51
N GLN A 800 8.46 29.90 0.38
CA GLN A 800 8.94 29.37 -0.90
C GLN A 800 8.56 27.89 -0.98
N ARG A 801 7.84 27.52 -2.06
CA ARG A 801 7.59 26.11 -2.39
C ARG A 801 8.58 25.69 -3.47
N TYR A 802 9.32 24.61 -3.23
CA TYR A 802 10.25 24.06 -4.22
C TYR A 802 9.51 23.10 -5.16
N LYS A 803 9.74 23.25 -6.47
CA LYS A 803 9.23 22.38 -7.52
C LYS A 803 10.27 21.34 -7.97
N GLY A 804 11.57 21.70 -7.92
CA GLY A 804 12.65 20.83 -8.32
C GLY A 804 14.00 21.16 -7.67
N LEU A 805 14.94 20.25 -7.78
CA LEU A 805 16.30 20.33 -7.21
C LEU A 805 17.13 21.45 -7.87
N GLY A 806 16.84 21.79 -9.11
CA GLY A 806 17.52 22.86 -9.84
C GLY A 806 17.24 24.25 -9.27
N GLU A 807 16.21 24.41 -8.43
CA GLU A 807 15.90 25.65 -7.71
C GLU A 807 16.69 25.80 -6.39
N MET A 808 17.35 24.73 -5.96
CA MET A 808 18.11 24.71 -4.71
C MET A 808 19.57 25.10 -4.93
N THR A 809 20.13 25.83 -3.98
CA THR A 809 21.57 26.13 -3.93
C THR A 809 22.37 24.97 -3.31
N ALA A 810 23.70 24.94 -3.51
CA ALA A 810 24.54 23.89 -2.95
C ALA A 810 24.42 23.73 -1.41
N PRO A 811 24.37 24.81 -0.60
CA PRO A 811 24.11 24.68 0.84
C PRO A 811 22.72 24.17 1.20
N GLN A 812 21.73 24.37 0.32
CA GLN A 812 20.38 23.86 0.53
C GLN A 812 20.25 22.37 0.22
N LEU A 813 21.06 21.87 -0.70
CA LEU A 813 21.11 20.44 -1.04
C LEU A 813 21.95 19.64 -0.04
N TRP A 814 22.92 20.29 0.59
CA TRP A 814 23.76 19.67 1.60
C TRP A 814 23.00 19.45 2.91
#